data_b03474973d09b6706575fbad5ad8d961
#
_entry.id   b03474973d09b6706575fbad5ad8d961
#
_cell.length_a   1.000
_cell.length_b   1.000
_cell.length_c   1.000
_cell.angle_alpha   90.00
_cell.angle_beta   90.00
_cell.angle_gamma   90.00
#
_symmetry.space_group_name_H-M   'P 1'
#
loop_
_entity.id
_entity.type
_entity.pdbx_description
1 polymer ?
#
loop_
_entity_poly.entity_id
_entity_poly.type
_entity_poly.pdbx_seq_one_letter_code
_entity_poly.pdbx_strand_id
1 'polypeptide(L)'
;MLTLILSSAAWLSPSLSGQTTFVYERGKMFNDVDAFRMEQAIDLKKQQTPVYYEKNIPEEQQTVSYKTNIPSYKQGIFFSRDSRSGDYQWPNNTNRLLTWVFTRLDDLAKEDYPGIPSNGAPSLLGDALLLELVDGQYMFAKAVAGENSISWFRVNRDGSLTVFLSTLGTDNLAPQAPVLLMEKGKTAYEAIHKAYIALTGNREISALQKRTDKDYFEAFKYLGWCSWEHYHYDIDETKILNDLDGIEASGLPIRYVLIDDGHLANKNRQLTSFVPDRERFPNGWKNIISRKKEDKVKWMGLWYNFCGYWMGISPENDFPEKVKQSLYPYNGSLLPGQSRENIDTFYHYYIRTLKGYGFDFLKIDNQSFLLPLYMGNKEVIQQSKACNLALEEQTHNQQVGLMNCMAQNILNIDHTQYSSVTRVSIDYKKYDEDMAKSHLFQSYTNTLLQGQTVWPDHDMFHSCDTVCGSLMARSKALSGGPVYLSDSPADFTRENILPLIDEEGKLFRPEAPAIPTPESIITNPLQGGKAYRVFAPTGDEAISLICYNLNTSPRYRKVQATISRSDYLLRETMTGKPIPQNKRIILYDWNEQTASELDTDQQTELEGFTDRLYHLCPVNNGWAVIGVQEKFLSPATVRIISCNRKQLTLDVLCLGTVRVWVESGNKKELRSIPVTTPGTITINK
;
A
#
# COMPACT_ATOMS: atom_id res chain seq x y z
N MET A 1 31.69 30.24 -6.07
CA MET A 1 31.66 28.90 -5.44
C MET A 1 30.60 28.82 -4.35
N LEU A 2 30.47 29.79 -3.45
CA LEU A 2 29.38 29.84 -2.45
C LEU A 2 27.99 30.07 -3.08
N THR A 3 27.90 30.75 -4.21
CA THR A 3 26.63 31.09 -4.88
C THR A 3 25.98 29.89 -5.57
N LEU A 4 26.75 28.86 -5.96
CA LEU A 4 26.25 27.62 -6.55
C LEU A 4 25.73 26.64 -5.46
N ILE A 5 26.29 26.73 -4.26
CA ILE A 5 25.80 25.94 -3.09
C ILE A 5 24.42 26.44 -2.65
N LEU A 6 24.17 27.74 -2.76
CA LEU A 6 22.86 28.34 -2.47
C LEU A 6 21.80 28.00 -3.52
N SER A 7 22.17 27.70 -4.77
CA SER A 7 21.21 27.24 -5.78
C SER A 7 20.84 25.77 -5.61
N SER A 8 21.71 24.95 -5.03
CA SER A 8 21.36 23.57 -4.64
C SER A 8 20.44 23.52 -3.41
N ALA A 9 20.47 24.55 -2.55
CA ALA A 9 19.53 24.70 -1.45
C ALA A 9 18.11 25.14 -1.91
N ALA A 10 17.91 25.50 -3.17
CA ALA A 10 16.57 25.75 -3.74
C ALA A 10 15.68 24.48 -3.81
N TRP A 11 16.24 23.33 -3.56
CA TRP A 11 15.51 22.07 -3.36
C TRP A 11 14.81 22.01 -1.99
N LEU A 12 15.20 22.90 -1.10
CA LEU A 12 14.63 23.04 0.22
C LEU A 12 13.66 24.21 0.22
N SER A 13 12.38 23.93 0.34
CA SER A 13 11.42 25.01 0.60
C SER A 13 11.83 25.75 1.89
N PRO A 14 11.98 27.10 1.89
CA PRO A 14 12.44 27.83 3.07
C PRO A 14 11.54 27.72 4.32
N SER A 15 10.36 27.10 4.18
CA SER A 15 9.38 26.93 5.24
C SER A 15 9.49 25.62 6.02
N LEU A 16 10.38 24.69 5.64
CA LEU A 16 10.52 23.38 6.27
C LEU A 16 11.85 23.34 7.06
N SER A 17 11.84 23.94 8.25
CA SER A 17 12.97 23.87 9.18
C SER A 17 13.14 22.42 9.68
N GLY A 18 14.27 21.82 9.37
CA GLY A 18 14.61 20.46 9.81
C GLY A 18 14.81 19.44 8.69
N GLN A 19 14.53 19.81 7.46
CA GLN A 19 14.68 18.93 6.31
C GLN A 19 16.14 18.85 5.85
N THR A 20 16.62 17.62 5.62
CA THR A 20 17.97 17.38 5.13
C THR A 20 17.95 16.48 3.92
N THR A 21 18.44 17.01 2.81
CA THR A 21 18.71 16.23 1.59
C THR A 21 20.21 16.13 1.37
N PHE A 22 20.72 14.92 1.21
CA PHE A 22 22.08 14.68 0.79
C PHE A 22 22.13 14.67 -0.74
N VAL A 23 23.02 15.44 -1.32
CA VAL A 23 23.17 15.59 -2.76
C VAL A 23 24.56 15.17 -3.20
N TYR A 24 24.66 14.42 -4.30
CA TYR A 24 25.92 14.13 -4.96
C TYR A 24 26.31 15.30 -5.91
N GLU A 25 27.53 15.79 -5.79
CA GLU A 25 28.09 16.78 -6.71
C GLU A 25 29.51 16.35 -7.13
N ARG A 26 29.65 15.88 -8.40
CA ARG A 26 30.94 15.54 -9.06
C ARG A 26 31.92 14.79 -8.16
N GLY A 27 31.49 13.73 -7.52
CA GLY A 27 32.33 12.90 -6.65
C GLY A 27 32.52 13.45 -5.23
N LYS A 28 31.79 14.52 -4.85
CA LYS A 28 31.73 15.03 -3.49
C LYS A 28 30.31 14.94 -2.99
N MET A 29 30.17 14.53 -1.77
CA MET A 29 28.88 14.49 -1.09
C MET A 29 28.82 15.57 -0.02
N PHE A 30 27.74 16.32 0.00
CA PHE A 30 27.50 17.39 0.96
C PHE A 30 26.52 16.92 2.01
N ASN A 31 26.85 17.17 3.24
CA ASN A 31 26.04 16.84 4.39
C ASN A 31 25.84 18.12 5.21
N ASP A 32 24.61 18.62 5.26
CA ASP A 32 24.25 19.80 6.06
C ASP A 32 23.80 19.45 7.48
N VAL A 33 23.86 18.15 7.88
CA VAL A 33 23.35 17.75 9.18
C VAL A 33 24.33 16.84 9.92
N ASP A 34 24.48 17.11 11.21
CA ASP A 34 25.25 16.31 12.17
C ASP A 34 24.75 14.86 12.39
N ALA A 35 23.63 14.50 11.77
CA ALA A 35 22.99 13.19 12.01
C ALA A 35 23.70 12.03 11.32
N PHE A 36 24.23 12.23 10.09
CA PHE A 36 25.03 11.24 9.37
C PHE A 36 26.40 11.81 9.07
N ARG A 37 27.45 11.14 9.49
CA ARG A 37 28.82 11.46 9.09
C ARG A 37 29.22 10.55 7.95
N MET A 38 29.52 11.12 6.78
CA MET A 38 30.03 10.39 5.64
C MET A 38 31.55 10.25 5.74
N GLU A 39 32.05 9.03 5.80
CA GLU A 39 33.49 8.78 6.02
C GLU A 39 34.30 8.77 4.70
N GLN A 40 33.78 8.13 3.65
CA GLN A 40 34.50 8.02 2.38
C GLN A 40 33.59 7.68 1.22
N ALA A 41 33.78 8.35 0.08
CA ALA A 41 33.16 7.97 -1.20
C ALA A 41 33.94 6.80 -1.82
N ILE A 42 33.24 5.78 -2.27
CA ILE A 42 33.79 4.65 -3.02
C ILE A 42 33.13 4.65 -4.41
N ASP A 43 33.94 4.85 -5.43
CA ASP A 43 33.51 4.75 -6.83
C ASP A 43 33.52 3.28 -7.23
N LEU A 44 32.33 2.69 -7.44
CA LEU A 44 32.18 1.31 -7.86
C LEU A 44 31.97 1.25 -9.37
N LYS A 45 33.03 1.05 -10.11
CA LYS A 45 32.99 0.95 -11.58
C LYS A 45 32.46 -0.39 -12.10
N LYS A 46 32.46 -1.43 -11.28
CA LYS A 46 31.90 -2.76 -11.64
C LYS A 46 31.03 -3.28 -10.52
N GLN A 47 29.77 -3.60 -10.82
CA GLN A 47 28.90 -4.37 -9.96
C GLN A 47 28.63 -5.73 -10.60
N GLN A 48 28.71 -6.81 -9.81
CA GLN A 48 28.22 -8.10 -10.25
C GLN A 48 26.69 -8.08 -10.30
N THR A 49 26.15 -8.61 -11.35
CA THR A 49 24.72 -8.56 -11.67
C THR A 49 24.04 -9.89 -11.43
N PRO A 50 22.74 -9.88 -11.15
CA PRO A 50 21.99 -11.11 -10.92
C PRO A 50 21.78 -11.92 -12.18
N VAL A 51 21.73 -13.22 -12.00
CA VAL A 51 21.69 -14.30 -13.02
C VAL A 51 20.54 -14.20 -14.06
N TYR A 52 19.48 -13.47 -13.81
CA TYR A 52 18.31 -13.42 -14.70
C TYR A 52 18.51 -12.67 -16.02
N TYR A 53 19.50 -11.76 -16.10
CA TYR A 53 19.68 -10.87 -17.25
C TYR A 53 21.13 -10.66 -17.64
N GLU A 54 21.96 -11.70 -17.50
CA GLU A 54 23.43 -11.65 -17.68
C GLU A 54 23.90 -11.19 -19.07
N LYS A 55 23.03 -11.22 -20.07
CA LYS A 55 23.50 -11.07 -21.48
C LYS A 55 23.68 -9.64 -21.95
N ASN A 56 23.14 -8.61 -21.25
CA ASN A 56 23.12 -7.23 -21.77
C ASN A 56 23.47 -6.17 -20.72
N ILE A 57 24.17 -6.55 -19.66
CA ILE A 57 24.50 -5.61 -18.60
C ILE A 57 25.80 -4.89 -18.98
N PRO A 58 25.82 -3.54 -18.88
CA PRO A 58 27.04 -2.80 -19.13
C PRO A 58 28.15 -3.25 -18.17
N GLU A 59 29.36 -3.46 -18.69
CA GLU A 59 30.53 -3.79 -17.84
C GLU A 59 30.86 -2.69 -16.85
N GLU A 60 30.45 -1.46 -17.13
CA GLU A 60 30.62 -0.29 -16.27
C GLU A 60 29.30 0.41 -16.05
N GLN A 61 28.96 0.62 -14.78
CA GLN A 61 27.81 1.43 -14.36
C GLN A 61 28.30 2.61 -13.53
N GLN A 62 27.66 3.77 -13.71
CA GLN A 62 27.92 4.93 -12.88
C GLN A 62 27.26 4.71 -11.51
N THR A 63 27.99 4.10 -10.61
CA THR A 63 27.57 3.84 -9.22
C THR A 63 28.60 4.41 -8.27
N VAL A 64 28.14 5.19 -7.32
CA VAL A 64 28.94 5.67 -6.19
C VAL A 64 28.33 5.12 -4.90
N SER A 65 29.18 4.89 -3.89
CA SER A 65 28.70 4.47 -2.59
C SER A 65 29.42 5.20 -1.46
N TYR A 66 28.69 5.37 -0.37
CA TYR A 66 29.13 6.11 0.80
C TYR A 66 28.82 5.29 2.04
N LYS A 67 29.84 4.99 2.84
CA LYS A 67 29.64 4.43 4.16
C LYS A 67 29.31 5.54 5.14
N THR A 68 28.27 5.35 5.93
CA THR A 68 27.82 6.34 6.92
C THR A 68 27.53 5.70 8.26
N ASN A 69 27.89 6.38 9.33
CA ASN A 69 27.47 6.04 10.66
C ASN A 69 26.09 6.66 10.94
N ILE A 70 25.24 5.88 11.58
CA ILE A 70 23.91 6.35 11.98
C ILE A 70 23.99 7.02 13.36
N PRO A 71 23.08 7.96 13.69
CA PRO A 71 23.04 8.58 15.02
C PRO A 71 22.74 7.55 16.11
N SER A 72 23.01 7.89 17.37
CA SER A 72 22.66 7.03 18.50
C SER A 72 21.14 6.85 18.60
N TYR A 73 20.69 5.60 18.61
CA TYR A 73 19.29 5.21 18.62
C TYR A 73 19.03 4.13 19.67
N LYS A 74 17.77 3.94 20.05
CA LYS A 74 17.32 2.83 20.91
C LYS A 74 16.89 1.61 20.14
N GLN A 75 16.14 1.83 19.07
CA GLN A 75 15.55 0.81 18.18
C GLN A 75 15.13 1.44 16.86
N GLY A 76 14.77 0.63 15.89
CA GLY A 76 14.34 1.15 14.60
C GLY A 76 13.65 0.12 13.74
N ILE A 77 13.23 0.58 12.56
CA ILE A 77 12.70 -0.25 11.49
C ILE A 77 13.51 0.01 10.23
N PHE A 78 13.84 -1.06 9.54
CA PHE A 78 14.40 -1.02 8.20
C PHE A 78 13.40 -1.57 7.20
N PHE A 79 13.12 -0.82 6.16
CA PHE A 79 12.25 -1.23 5.06
C PHE A 79 13.12 -1.73 3.91
N SER A 80 13.20 -3.05 3.80
CA SER A 80 14.01 -3.71 2.79
C SER A 80 13.21 -4.07 1.57
N ARG A 81 13.95 -4.32 0.49
CA ARG A 81 13.42 -4.96 -0.70
C ARG A 81 13.24 -6.46 -0.46
N ASP A 82 12.28 -7.06 -1.19
CA ASP A 82 12.08 -8.51 -1.14
C ASP A 82 13.29 -9.25 -1.72
N SER A 83 14.04 -9.92 -0.85
CA SER A 83 15.27 -10.65 -1.21
C SER A 83 15.06 -12.14 -1.47
N ARG A 84 13.82 -12.61 -1.66
CA ARG A 84 13.50 -14.05 -1.76
C ARG A 84 14.15 -14.78 -2.92
N SER A 85 14.71 -14.10 -3.86
CA SER A 85 15.32 -14.73 -5.02
C SER A 85 16.83 -14.68 -5.02
N GLY A 86 17.51 -14.83 -3.88
CA GLY A 86 18.99 -14.98 -3.78
C GLY A 86 19.76 -13.93 -4.61
N ASP A 87 20.96 -13.61 -4.29
CA ASP A 87 21.91 -12.79 -5.09
C ASP A 87 21.47 -11.38 -5.50
N TYR A 88 20.78 -10.63 -4.62
CA TYR A 88 20.44 -9.25 -4.96
C TYR A 88 21.36 -8.23 -4.34
N GLN A 89 22.45 -7.97 -5.01
CA GLN A 89 23.17 -6.70 -4.88
C GLN A 89 22.47 -5.56 -5.64
N TRP A 90 21.27 -5.81 -6.18
CA TRP A 90 20.63 -5.00 -7.20
C TRP A 90 19.32 -4.39 -6.72
N PRO A 91 19.08 -3.07 -6.93
CA PRO A 91 17.92 -2.36 -6.37
C PRO A 91 16.59 -2.63 -7.06
N ASN A 92 16.45 -3.63 -7.86
CA ASN A 92 15.48 -3.66 -8.92
C ASN A 92 14.29 -4.58 -8.75
N ASN A 93 14.27 -5.44 -7.76
CA ASN A 93 13.22 -6.45 -7.65
C ASN A 93 12.39 -6.27 -6.38
N THR A 94 11.80 -5.10 -6.24
CA THR A 94 10.93 -4.82 -5.10
C THR A 94 9.48 -5.06 -5.47
N ASN A 95 9.05 -6.32 -5.40
CA ASN A 95 7.64 -6.65 -5.48
C ASN A 95 6.89 -6.06 -4.30
N ARG A 96 7.59 -5.96 -3.17
CA ARG A 96 7.09 -5.50 -1.88
C ARG A 96 8.22 -5.05 -0.99
N LEU A 97 7.90 -4.16 -0.08
CA LEU A 97 8.79 -3.81 1.03
C LEU A 97 8.54 -4.77 2.19
N LEU A 98 9.62 -5.27 2.77
CA LEU A 98 9.61 -6.06 4.00
C LEU A 98 10.07 -5.19 5.17
N THR A 99 9.42 -5.35 6.29
CA THR A 99 9.70 -4.55 7.50
C THR A 99 10.51 -5.37 8.50
N TRP A 100 11.63 -4.81 8.93
CA TRP A 100 12.52 -5.41 9.92
C TRP A 100 12.65 -4.49 11.13
N VAL A 101 12.15 -4.93 12.26
CA VAL A 101 12.32 -4.23 13.54
C VAL A 101 13.63 -4.67 14.18
N PHE A 102 14.44 -3.75 14.68
CA PHE A 102 15.72 -4.04 15.27
C PHE A 102 16.02 -3.15 16.49
N THR A 103 16.81 -3.67 17.42
CA THR A 103 17.45 -2.92 18.50
C THR A 103 18.92 -2.64 18.18
N ARG A 104 19.52 -3.46 17.33
CA ARG A 104 20.87 -3.28 16.79
C ARG A 104 20.82 -3.51 15.28
N LEU A 105 21.27 -2.54 14.51
CA LEU A 105 21.22 -2.61 13.05
C LEU A 105 22.11 -3.74 12.48
N ASP A 106 23.26 -4.02 13.13
CA ASP A 106 24.14 -5.10 12.74
C ASP A 106 23.50 -6.51 12.86
N ASP A 107 22.44 -6.65 13.66
CA ASP A 107 21.68 -7.92 13.70
C ASP A 107 21.05 -8.25 12.35
N LEU A 108 20.62 -7.24 11.58
CA LEU A 108 20.05 -7.43 10.25
C LEU A 108 21.06 -7.90 9.19
N ALA A 109 22.34 -7.80 9.47
CA ALA A 109 23.42 -8.28 8.59
C ALA A 109 23.89 -9.70 8.91
N LYS A 110 23.28 -10.39 9.88
CA LYS A 110 23.58 -11.76 10.27
C LYS A 110 22.78 -12.75 9.42
N GLU A 111 23.41 -13.87 9.07
CA GLU A 111 22.81 -14.90 8.21
C GLU A 111 21.59 -15.60 8.85
N ASP A 112 21.52 -15.63 10.17
CA ASP A 112 20.51 -16.31 10.97
C ASP A 112 19.44 -15.38 11.54
N TYR A 113 19.31 -14.14 11.01
CA TYR A 113 18.25 -13.25 11.47
C TYR A 113 16.88 -13.85 11.15
N PRO A 114 15.99 -13.99 12.15
CA PRO A 114 14.71 -14.65 11.98
C PRO A 114 13.86 -13.99 10.87
N GLY A 115 13.38 -14.80 9.90
CA GLY A 115 12.58 -14.34 8.77
C GLY A 115 13.39 -13.94 7.54
N ILE A 116 14.72 -13.87 7.59
CA ILE A 116 15.56 -13.82 6.40
C ILE A 116 15.68 -15.24 5.84
N PRO A 117 15.38 -15.46 4.54
CA PRO A 117 15.61 -16.77 3.94
C PRO A 117 17.08 -17.18 4.09
N SER A 118 17.33 -18.42 4.49
CA SER A 118 18.67 -19.00 4.75
C SER A 118 19.60 -19.12 3.54
N ASN A 119 19.25 -18.50 2.41
CA ASN A 119 19.97 -18.59 1.14
C ASN A 119 21.17 -17.63 1.06
N GLY A 120 21.69 -17.19 2.21
CA GLY A 120 22.97 -16.52 2.26
C GLY A 120 23.02 -15.13 1.65
N ALA A 121 21.95 -14.35 1.71
CA ALA A 121 22.00 -12.94 1.31
C ALA A 121 22.91 -12.19 2.28
N PRO A 122 24.12 -11.82 1.90
CA PRO A 122 25.13 -11.29 2.84
C PRO A 122 24.82 -9.86 3.31
N SER A 123 23.77 -9.22 2.80
CA SER A 123 23.40 -7.87 3.21
C SER A 123 22.00 -7.49 2.78
N LEU A 124 21.22 -6.96 3.71
CA LEU A 124 19.88 -6.47 3.46
C LEU A 124 19.94 -5.14 2.71
N LEU A 125 19.28 -5.05 1.53
CA LEU A 125 19.10 -3.82 0.77
C LEU A 125 17.74 -3.21 1.10
N GLY A 126 17.67 -1.88 1.19
CA GLY A 126 16.43 -1.20 1.53
C GLY A 126 16.32 0.22 1.03
N ASP A 127 15.12 0.76 1.19
CA ASP A 127 14.73 2.07 0.69
C ASP A 127 14.41 3.07 1.79
N ALA A 128 14.19 2.61 3.03
CA ALA A 128 13.89 3.51 4.15
C ALA A 128 14.32 2.96 5.51
N LEU A 129 14.58 3.86 6.43
CA LEU A 129 14.99 3.60 7.81
C LEU A 129 14.26 4.57 8.75
N LEU A 130 13.62 4.04 9.77
CA LEU A 130 13.05 4.83 10.86
C LEU A 130 13.78 4.46 12.16
N LEU A 131 14.28 5.46 12.89
CA LEU A 131 14.97 5.29 14.17
C LEU A 131 14.22 6.01 15.30
N GLU A 132 14.09 5.37 16.44
CA GLU A 132 13.83 6.04 17.72
C GLU A 132 15.17 6.44 18.32
N LEU A 133 15.47 7.73 18.39
CA LEU A 133 16.72 8.28 18.88
C LEU A 133 16.78 8.22 20.41
N VAL A 134 17.99 8.28 20.96
CA VAL A 134 18.21 8.25 22.41
C VAL A 134 17.60 9.47 23.14
N ASP A 135 17.40 10.59 22.44
CA ASP A 135 16.74 11.80 22.96
C ASP A 135 15.21 11.73 22.94
N GLY A 136 14.64 10.62 22.45
CA GLY A 136 13.20 10.39 22.34
C GLY A 136 12.55 10.97 21.09
N GLN A 137 13.31 11.59 20.19
CA GLN A 137 12.83 11.96 18.87
C GLN A 137 12.88 10.75 17.91
N TYR A 138 12.22 10.90 16.77
CA TYR A 138 12.28 9.94 15.66
C TYR A 138 13.01 10.57 14.48
N MET A 139 13.79 9.76 13.77
CA MET A 139 14.41 10.14 12.51
C MET A 139 13.98 9.16 11.42
N PHE A 140 13.46 9.68 10.33
CA PHE A 140 13.12 8.93 9.14
C PHE A 140 14.07 9.29 8.01
N ALA A 141 14.72 8.28 7.43
CA ALA A 141 15.61 8.42 6.28
C ALA A 141 15.06 7.60 5.12
N LYS A 142 14.98 8.19 3.92
CA LYS A 142 14.42 7.56 2.73
C LYS A 142 15.35 7.76 1.55
N ALA A 143 15.62 6.68 0.83
CA ALA A 143 16.23 6.71 -0.49
C ALA A 143 15.30 7.42 -1.48
N VAL A 144 15.85 8.05 -2.51
CA VAL A 144 15.12 8.85 -3.49
C VAL A 144 15.54 8.53 -4.92
N ALA A 145 14.64 8.75 -5.86
CA ALA A 145 14.93 8.69 -7.28
C ALA A 145 15.11 10.12 -7.85
N GLY A 146 16.24 10.37 -8.45
CA GLY A 146 16.54 11.62 -9.14
C GLY A 146 16.09 11.62 -10.61
N GLU A 147 16.64 12.53 -11.39
CA GLU A 147 16.37 12.61 -12.84
C GLU A 147 16.83 11.35 -13.57
N ASN A 148 18.09 10.94 -13.36
CA ASN A 148 18.71 9.80 -14.03
C ASN A 148 19.35 8.81 -13.06
N SER A 149 19.00 8.84 -11.77
CA SER A 149 19.61 8.01 -10.76
C SER A 149 18.61 7.58 -9.69
N ILE A 150 18.92 6.48 -9.04
CA ILE A 150 18.25 6.05 -7.81
C ILE A 150 19.26 5.76 -6.71
N SER A 151 18.82 5.87 -5.48
CA SER A 151 19.61 5.48 -4.31
C SER A 151 18.99 4.30 -3.57
N TRP A 152 19.76 3.68 -2.70
CA TRP A 152 19.30 2.63 -1.78
C TRP A 152 20.32 2.44 -0.64
N PHE A 153 19.92 1.68 0.38
CA PHE A 153 20.75 1.37 1.53
C PHE A 153 21.19 -0.08 1.54
N ARG A 154 22.37 -0.34 2.14
CA ARG A 154 22.81 -1.66 2.56
C ARG A 154 23.22 -1.61 4.02
N VAL A 155 22.69 -2.53 4.81
CA VAL A 155 23.14 -2.74 6.20
C VAL A 155 24.47 -3.46 6.20
N ASN A 156 25.44 -2.94 6.93
CA ASN A 156 26.77 -3.55 7.07
C ASN A 156 26.90 -4.33 8.39
N ARG A 157 27.78 -5.31 8.42
CA ARG A 157 28.05 -6.15 9.61
C ARG A 157 28.58 -5.37 10.81
N ASP A 158 29.14 -4.20 10.63
CA ASP A 158 29.62 -3.31 11.69
C ASP A 158 28.58 -2.32 12.21
N GLY A 159 27.33 -2.46 11.77
CA GLY A 159 26.23 -1.59 12.17
C GLY A 159 26.15 -0.25 11.45
N SER A 160 27.04 0.00 10.49
CA SER A 160 26.97 1.15 9.61
C SER A 160 26.02 0.88 8.43
N LEU A 161 25.67 1.94 7.70
CA LEU A 161 24.98 1.86 6.41
C LEU A 161 25.93 2.21 5.27
N THR A 162 25.78 1.52 4.14
CA THR A 162 26.27 2.01 2.85
C THR A 162 25.10 2.55 2.07
N VAL A 163 25.19 3.81 1.65
CA VAL A 163 24.25 4.46 0.74
C VAL A 163 24.82 4.36 -0.66
N PHE A 164 24.04 3.84 -1.60
CA PHE A 164 24.38 3.75 -3.00
C PHE A 164 23.60 4.78 -3.81
N LEU A 165 24.23 5.29 -4.86
CA LEU A 165 23.60 6.12 -5.88
C LEU A 165 24.07 5.62 -7.25
N SER A 166 23.15 5.35 -8.18
CA SER A 166 23.46 4.78 -9.48
C SER A 166 22.51 5.22 -10.57
N THR A 167 23.01 5.33 -11.79
CA THR A 167 22.19 5.44 -13.00
C THR A 167 21.68 4.09 -13.48
N LEU A 168 22.18 2.98 -12.96
CA LEU A 168 21.90 1.60 -13.39
C LEU A 168 22.20 1.33 -14.88
N GLY A 169 22.73 2.30 -15.60
CA GLY A 169 23.09 2.27 -17.01
C GLY A 169 24.49 2.80 -17.25
N THR A 170 24.80 3.05 -18.50
CA THR A 170 26.11 3.62 -18.90
C THR A 170 26.13 5.15 -18.89
N ASP A 171 25.01 5.80 -18.57
CA ASP A 171 24.94 7.25 -18.44
C ASP A 171 25.73 7.77 -17.25
N ASN A 172 26.26 8.99 -17.35
CA ASN A 172 26.91 9.64 -16.23
C ASN A 172 25.87 10.13 -15.23
N LEU A 173 26.20 10.09 -13.94
CA LEU A 173 25.38 10.72 -12.91
C LEU A 173 25.22 12.21 -13.22
N ALA A 174 24.01 12.72 -13.04
CA ALA A 174 23.75 14.16 -13.13
C ALA A 174 24.70 14.93 -12.19
N PRO A 175 25.12 16.16 -12.57
CA PRO A 175 26.04 16.95 -11.74
C PRO A 175 25.56 17.16 -10.30
N GLN A 176 24.25 17.19 -10.11
CA GLN A 176 23.57 17.21 -8.82
C GLN A 176 22.48 16.12 -8.86
N ALA A 177 22.57 15.16 -7.98
CA ALA A 177 21.60 14.06 -7.89
C ALA A 177 21.16 13.89 -6.43
N PRO A 178 19.87 13.78 -6.15
CA PRO A 178 19.38 13.53 -4.81
C PRO A 178 19.82 12.12 -4.38
N VAL A 179 20.27 11.99 -3.13
CA VAL A 179 20.75 10.72 -2.61
C VAL A 179 19.84 10.21 -1.51
N LEU A 180 19.41 11.11 -0.62
CA LEU A 180 18.74 10.74 0.63
C LEU A 180 17.89 11.90 1.11
N LEU A 181 16.69 11.58 1.56
CA LEU A 181 15.81 12.49 2.28
C LEU A 181 15.75 12.08 3.74
N MET A 182 15.96 13.02 4.66
CA MET A 182 15.87 12.78 6.09
C MET A 182 15.04 13.83 6.78
N GLU A 183 14.21 13.36 7.73
CA GLU A 183 13.38 14.21 8.56
C GLU A 183 13.38 13.74 10.01
N LYS A 184 13.26 14.70 10.94
CA LYS A 184 13.07 14.46 12.36
C LYS A 184 11.67 14.86 12.79
N GLY A 185 11.13 14.12 13.76
CA GLY A 185 9.85 14.40 14.38
C GLY A 185 9.80 13.98 15.84
N LYS A 186 8.84 14.53 16.57
CA LYS A 186 8.55 14.10 17.94
C LYS A 186 7.91 12.71 17.99
N THR A 187 7.32 12.29 16.88
CA THR A 187 6.72 10.97 16.68
C THR A 187 7.19 10.38 15.34
N ALA A 188 7.09 9.06 15.19
CA ALA A 188 7.35 8.38 13.93
C ALA A 188 6.49 8.93 12.79
N TYR A 189 5.22 9.18 13.07
CA TYR A 189 4.27 9.75 12.09
C TYR A 189 4.68 11.13 11.59
N GLU A 190 5.11 11.99 12.51
CA GLU A 190 5.57 13.35 12.15
C GLU A 190 6.82 13.30 11.27
N ALA A 191 7.80 12.46 11.62
CA ALA A 191 9.03 12.31 10.83
C ALA A 191 8.73 11.81 9.40
N ILE A 192 7.90 10.77 9.28
CA ILE A 192 7.47 10.23 7.98
C ILE A 192 6.66 11.27 7.20
N HIS A 193 5.68 11.90 7.84
CA HIS A 193 4.82 12.89 7.18
C HIS A 193 5.61 14.07 6.61
N LYS A 194 6.58 14.61 7.36
CA LYS A 194 7.48 15.66 6.88
C LYS A 194 8.25 15.25 5.63
N ALA A 195 8.78 14.03 5.60
CA ALA A 195 9.49 13.50 4.45
C ALA A 195 8.59 13.43 3.20
N TYR A 196 7.34 12.97 3.35
CA TYR A 196 6.41 12.93 2.23
C TYR A 196 5.89 14.31 1.81
N ILE A 197 5.76 15.28 2.72
CA ILE A 197 5.51 16.68 2.35
C ILE A 197 6.64 17.21 1.46
N ALA A 198 7.89 16.92 1.82
CA ALA A 198 9.04 17.34 1.03
C ALA A 198 9.04 16.72 -0.37
N LEU A 199 8.76 15.41 -0.48
CA LEU A 199 8.66 14.72 -1.77
C LEU A 199 7.53 15.29 -2.64
N THR A 200 6.32 15.42 -2.10
CA THR A 200 5.15 15.92 -2.83
C THR A 200 5.25 17.42 -3.17
N GLY A 201 6.05 18.17 -2.45
CA GLY A 201 6.30 19.59 -2.66
C GLY A 201 7.40 19.90 -3.69
N ASN A 202 8.18 18.91 -4.11
CA ASN A 202 9.34 19.12 -4.99
C ASN A 202 9.18 18.36 -6.32
N ARG A 203 8.59 19.03 -7.31
CA ARG A 203 8.35 18.46 -8.64
C ARG A 203 9.62 18.17 -9.47
N GLU A 204 10.77 18.74 -9.11
CA GLU A 204 12.03 18.44 -9.77
C GLU A 204 12.53 17.03 -9.42
N ILE A 205 12.25 16.58 -8.18
CA ILE A 205 12.59 15.23 -7.74
C ILE A 205 11.49 14.25 -8.14
N SER A 206 10.22 14.62 -7.91
CA SER A 206 9.11 13.67 -7.96
C SER A 206 7.81 14.33 -8.45
N ALA A 207 7.09 13.62 -9.31
CA ALA A 207 5.73 13.98 -9.72
C ALA A 207 4.67 13.57 -8.68
N LEU A 208 5.08 13.02 -7.55
CA LEU A 208 4.24 12.44 -6.51
C LEU A 208 3.18 13.42 -6.01
N GLN A 209 1.94 12.96 -5.93
CA GLN A 209 0.82 13.70 -5.36
C GLN A 209 0.39 13.07 -4.04
N LYS A 210 -0.15 13.88 -3.13
CA LYS A 210 -0.76 13.39 -1.90
C LYS A 210 -2.00 12.53 -2.22
N ARG A 211 -2.30 11.56 -1.38
CA ARG A 211 -3.49 10.71 -1.52
C ARG A 211 -4.78 11.53 -1.61
N THR A 212 -4.89 12.61 -0.84
CA THR A 212 -6.05 13.50 -0.80
C THR A 212 -6.25 14.33 -2.05
N ASP A 213 -5.22 14.49 -2.87
CA ASP A 213 -5.21 15.32 -4.08
C ASP A 213 -5.45 14.47 -5.35
N LYS A 214 -5.64 13.16 -5.18
CA LYS A 214 -5.90 12.21 -6.27
C LYS A 214 -7.35 11.79 -6.30
N ASP A 215 -7.88 11.60 -7.52
CA ASP A 215 -9.20 11.01 -7.72
C ASP A 215 -9.20 9.54 -7.32
N TYR A 216 -10.22 9.12 -6.56
CA TYR A 216 -10.45 7.72 -6.22
C TYR A 216 -11.50 7.14 -7.15
N PHE A 217 -11.10 6.15 -7.95
CA PHE A 217 -11.97 5.58 -8.99
C PHE A 217 -13.26 5.00 -8.39
N GLU A 218 -14.41 5.30 -8.99
CA GLU A 218 -15.72 5.02 -8.41
C GLU A 218 -15.95 3.55 -8.09
N ALA A 219 -15.56 2.62 -9.00
CA ALA A 219 -15.74 1.19 -8.78
C ALA A 219 -15.11 0.70 -7.47
N PHE A 220 -13.97 1.27 -7.08
CA PHE A 220 -13.23 0.86 -5.88
C PHE A 220 -13.89 1.29 -4.56
N LYS A 221 -14.98 2.06 -4.63
CA LYS A 221 -15.83 2.38 -3.47
C LYS A 221 -16.86 1.28 -3.18
N TYR A 222 -16.93 0.24 -3.99
CA TYR A 222 -17.89 -0.85 -3.90
C TYR A 222 -17.19 -2.20 -3.74
N LEU A 223 -17.96 -3.20 -3.27
CA LEU A 223 -17.49 -4.56 -3.16
C LEU A 223 -17.24 -5.17 -4.53
N GLY A 224 -16.10 -5.82 -4.68
CA GLY A 224 -15.69 -6.51 -5.89
C GLY A 224 -15.47 -8.00 -5.73
N TRP A 225 -15.16 -8.63 -6.86
CA TRP A 225 -14.72 -10.01 -6.95
C TRP A 225 -13.54 -10.12 -7.94
N CYS A 226 -12.61 -11.05 -7.68
CA CYS A 226 -11.41 -11.28 -8.49
C CYS A 226 -11.22 -12.77 -8.74
N SER A 227 -10.84 -13.14 -9.94
CA SER A 227 -10.69 -14.55 -10.33
C SER A 227 -9.41 -15.22 -9.79
N TRP A 228 -8.41 -14.46 -9.28
CA TRP A 228 -7.05 -14.97 -9.06
C TRP A 228 -6.96 -16.14 -8.06
N GLU A 229 -7.31 -15.94 -6.79
CA GLU A 229 -7.14 -16.99 -5.78
C GLU A 229 -8.17 -18.13 -5.93
N HIS A 230 -9.21 -17.91 -6.74
CA HIS A 230 -10.16 -18.95 -7.12
C HIS A 230 -9.57 -19.91 -8.16
N TYR A 231 -8.97 -19.39 -9.23
CA TYR A 231 -8.55 -20.17 -10.38
C TYR A 231 -7.04 -20.13 -10.68
N HIS A 232 -6.31 -19.12 -10.19
CA HIS A 232 -4.99 -18.76 -10.71
C HIS A 232 -5.04 -18.61 -12.24
N TYR A 233 -4.10 -19.24 -12.96
CA TYR A 233 -4.04 -19.17 -14.42
C TYR A 233 -5.12 -20.00 -15.15
N ASP A 234 -5.89 -20.83 -14.43
CA ASP A 234 -6.86 -21.76 -15.04
C ASP A 234 -8.23 -21.12 -15.24
N ILE A 235 -8.27 -19.99 -15.97
CA ILE A 235 -9.49 -19.29 -16.34
C ILE A 235 -9.81 -19.46 -17.81
N ASP A 236 -11.10 -19.46 -18.13
CA ASP A 236 -11.65 -19.45 -19.48
C ASP A 236 -13.00 -18.70 -19.51
N GLU A 237 -13.53 -18.46 -20.71
CA GLU A 237 -14.78 -17.75 -20.91
C GLU A 237 -15.96 -18.41 -20.15
N THR A 238 -16.04 -19.74 -20.16
CA THR A 238 -17.14 -20.49 -19.52
C THR A 238 -17.09 -20.36 -18.01
N LYS A 239 -15.92 -20.50 -17.39
CA LYS A 239 -15.73 -20.35 -15.95
C LYS A 239 -16.13 -18.94 -15.48
N ILE A 240 -15.64 -17.90 -16.16
CA ILE A 240 -15.99 -16.53 -15.83
C ILE A 240 -17.49 -16.24 -15.98
N LEU A 241 -18.13 -16.77 -17.02
CA LEU A 241 -19.58 -16.62 -17.20
C LEU A 241 -20.37 -17.34 -16.10
N ASN A 242 -19.93 -18.54 -15.71
CA ASN A 242 -20.56 -19.29 -14.61
C ASN A 242 -20.43 -18.55 -13.26
N ASP A 243 -19.26 -17.91 -13.01
CA ASP A 243 -19.09 -17.10 -11.79
C ASP A 243 -19.94 -15.83 -11.81
N LEU A 244 -20.09 -15.18 -12.96
CA LEU A 244 -21.00 -14.05 -13.10
C LEU A 244 -22.48 -14.46 -12.81
N ASP A 245 -22.88 -15.65 -13.27
CA ASP A 245 -24.19 -16.24 -12.93
C ASP A 245 -24.30 -16.54 -11.43
N GLY A 246 -23.26 -17.11 -10.83
CA GLY A 246 -23.20 -17.40 -9.39
C GLY A 246 -23.23 -16.13 -8.54
N ILE A 247 -22.51 -15.10 -8.92
CA ILE A 247 -22.55 -13.78 -8.28
C ILE A 247 -23.96 -13.18 -8.31
N GLU A 248 -24.62 -13.19 -9.46
CA GLU A 248 -26.02 -12.72 -9.56
C GLU A 248 -26.96 -13.56 -8.69
N ALA A 249 -26.80 -14.89 -8.68
CA ALA A 249 -27.63 -15.82 -7.91
C ALA A 249 -27.43 -15.68 -6.39
N SER A 250 -26.25 -15.27 -5.94
CA SER A 250 -25.94 -15.08 -4.52
C SER A 250 -26.78 -13.97 -3.85
N GLY A 251 -27.28 -13.02 -4.65
CA GLY A 251 -27.99 -11.84 -4.17
C GLY A 251 -27.12 -10.87 -3.38
N LEU A 252 -25.80 -11.04 -3.37
CA LEU A 252 -24.87 -10.08 -2.80
C LEU A 252 -24.61 -8.93 -3.78
N PRO A 253 -24.56 -7.67 -3.33
CA PRO A 253 -24.37 -6.52 -4.18
C PRO A 253 -22.87 -6.35 -4.56
N ILE A 254 -22.30 -7.32 -5.27
CA ILE A 254 -20.96 -7.25 -5.84
C ILE A 254 -21.04 -6.39 -7.09
N ARG A 255 -20.30 -5.27 -7.11
CA ARG A 255 -20.47 -4.22 -8.12
C ARG A 255 -19.41 -4.22 -9.19
N TYR A 256 -18.24 -4.80 -8.92
CA TYR A 256 -17.23 -4.97 -9.95
C TYR A 256 -16.62 -6.37 -9.96
N VAL A 257 -16.14 -6.78 -11.11
CA VAL A 257 -15.39 -8.03 -11.32
C VAL A 257 -14.06 -7.71 -11.95
N LEU A 258 -12.99 -8.27 -11.38
CA LEU A 258 -11.62 -8.23 -11.91
C LEU A 258 -11.26 -9.60 -12.45
N ILE A 259 -11.04 -9.69 -13.76
CA ILE A 259 -10.51 -10.89 -14.42
C ILE A 259 -8.98 -10.79 -14.34
N ASP A 260 -8.38 -11.68 -13.58
CA ASP A 260 -6.95 -11.70 -13.31
C ASP A 260 -6.16 -12.47 -14.39
N ASP A 261 -4.86 -12.74 -14.20
CA ASP A 261 -3.98 -13.39 -15.16
C ASP A 261 -4.48 -14.78 -15.60
N GLY A 262 -4.16 -15.18 -16.84
CA GLY A 262 -4.56 -16.46 -17.44
C GLY A 262 -5.27 -16.32 -18.78
N HIS A 263 -5.63 -15.10 -19.19
CA HIS A 263 -6.36 -14.83 -20.44
C HIS A 263 -5.47 -14.41 -21.61
N LEU A 264 -4.18 -14.13 -21.36
CA LEU A 264 -3.32 -13.48 -22.35
C LEU A 264 -2.83 -14.41 -23.45
N ALA A 265 -2.95 -13.97 -24.71
CA ALA A 265 -2.25 -14.59 -25.82
C ALA A 265 -0.74 -14.28 -25.71
N ASN A 266 0.06 -15.31 -25.48
CA ASN A 266 1.47 -15.14 -25.24
C ASN A 266 2.30 -16.31 -25.83
N LYS A 267 3.58 -16.03 -26.09
CA LYS A 267 4.59 -17.02 -26.47
C LYS A 267 5.81 -16.83 -25.58
N ASN A 268 6.24 -17.86 -24.86
CA ASN A 268 7.37 -17.78 -23.93
C ASN A 268 7.21 -16.68 -22.87
N ARG A 269 6.00 -16.47 -22.37
CA ARG A 269 5.65 -15.38 -21.44
C ARG A 269 5.88 -13.97 -22.01
N GLN A 270 5.92 -13.81 -23.34
CA GLN A 270 5.93 -12.54 -24.04
C GLN A 270 4.58 -12.33 -24.72
N LEU A 271 4.01 -11.14 -24.58
CA LEU A 271 2.70 -10.81 -25.14
C LEU A 271 2.73 -10.86 -26.68
N THR A 272 1.80 -11.57 -27.30
CA THR A 272 1.66 -11.63 -28.76
C THR A 272 0.49 -10.80 -29.26
N SER A 273 -0.53 -10.58 -28.42
CA SER A 273 -1.74 -9.84 -28.79
C SER A 273 -2.46 -9.30 -27.55
N PHE A 274 -3.18 -8.18 -27.70
CA PHE A 274 -4.17 -7.74 -26.73
C PHE A 274 -5.53 -8.44 -26.87
N VAL A 275 -5.74 -9.19 -27.96
CA VAL A 275 -6.86 -10.15 -28.05
C VAL A 275 -6.58 -11.27 -27.05
N PRO A 276 -7.57 -11.71 -26.24
CA PRO A 276 -7.33 -12.81 -25.30
C PRO A 276 -7.04 -14.12 -26.07
N ASP A 277 -6.46 -15.09 -25.36
CA ASP A 277 -6.19 -16.42 -25.89
C ASP A 277 -7.48 -17.02 -26.49
N ARG A 278 -7.45 -17.40 -27.76
CA ARG A 278 -8.64 -17.83 -28.51
C ARG A 278 -9.14 -19.23 -28.16
N GLU A 279 -8.31 -20.06 -27.57
CA GLU A 279 -8.73 -21.39 -27.10
C GLU A 279 -9.51 -21.25 -25.80
N ARG A 280 -9.08 -20.34 -24.92
CA ARG A 280 -9.73 -20.06 -23.63
C ARG A 280 -10.91 -19.11 -23.76
N PHE A 281 -10.83 -18.11 -24.62
CA PHE A 281 -11.85 -17.07 -24.84
C PHE A 281 -12.23 -17.00 -26.34
N PRO A 282 -12.95 -18.01 -26.84
CA PRO A 282 -13.26 -18.13 -28.29
C PRO A 282 -14.09 -16.97 -28.84
N ASN A 283 -14.92 -16.34 -27.98
CA ASN A 283 -15.74 -15.17 -28.34
C ASN A 283 -15.09 -13.84 -27.94
N GLY A 284 -13.82 -13.87 -27.51
CA GLY A 284 -13.14 -12.70 -26.93
C GLY A 284 -13.84 -12.23 -25.65
N TRP A 285 -14.00 -10.95 -25.48
CA TRP A 285 -14.62 -10.34 -24.30
C TRP A 285 -16.11 -10.10 -24.42
N LYS A 286 -16.68 -10.28 -25.63
CA LYS A 286 -18.06 -9.83 -25.94
C LYS A 286 -19.11 -10.38 -24.98
N ASN A 287 -19.10 -11.70 -24.75
CA ASN A 287 -20.10 -12.34 -23.88
C ASN A 287 -19.96 -11.91 -22.41
N ILE A 288 -18.72 -11.78 -21.95
CA ILE A 288 -18.43 -11.36 -20.58
C ILE A 288 -18.84 -9.91 -20.36
N ILE A 289 -18.42 -9.01 -21.23
CA ILE A 289 -18.74 -7.57 -21.11
C ILE A 289 -20.25 -7.32 -21.24
N SER A 290 -20.98 -8.14 -22.01
CA SER A 290 -22.44 -8.03 -22.12
C SER A 290 -23.19 -8.32 -20.81
N ARG A 291 -22.51 -8.89 -19.79
CA ARG A 291 -23.07 -9.16 -18.47
C ARG A 291 -23.07 -7.93 -17.55
N LYS A 292 -22.45 -6.82 -17.95
CA LYS A 292 -22.50 -5.57 -17.19
C LYS A 292 -23.94 -5.06 -17.09
N LYS A 293 -24.38 -4.74 -15.86
CA LYS A 293 -25.71 -4.19 -15.54
C LYS A 293 -25.57 -3.12 -14.47
N GLU A 294 -26.32 -2.04 -14.60
CA GLU A 294 -26.26 -0.90 -13.69
C GLU A 294 -26.58 -1.26 -12.23
N ASP A 295 -27.49 -2.19 -12.01
CA ASP A 295 -27.97 -2.66 -10.71
C ASP A 295 -27.25 -3.93 -10.20
N LYS A 296 -26.31 -4.49 -10.96
CA LYS A 296 -25.55 -5.71 -10.65
C LYS A 296 -24.05 -5.45 -10.77
N VAL A 297 -23.31 -6.30 -11.46
CA VAL A 297 -21.93 -6.04 -11.83
C VAL A 297 -21.89 -4.89 -12.84
N LYS A 298 -21.55 -3.71 -12.36
CA LYS A 298 -21.53 -2.49 -13.14
C LYS A 298 -20.20 -2.26 -13.85
N TRP A 299 -19.08 -2.59 -13.17
CA TRP A 299 -17.75 -2.36 -13.68
C TRP A 299 -16.99 -3.67 -13.86
N MET A 300 -16.19 -3.74 -14.90
CA MET A 300 -15.27 -4.85 -15.14
C MET A 300 -13.86 -4.36 -15.31
N GLY A 301 -12.94 -5.02 -14.62
CA GLY A 301 -11.51 -4.79 -14.70
C GLY A 301 -10.78 -5.98 -15.31
N LEU A 302 -9.60 -5.70 -15.81
CA LEU A 302 -8.74 -6.70 -16.43
C LEU A 302 -7.32 -6.57 -15.87
N TRP A 303 -6.72 -7.69 -15.53
CA TRP A 303 -5.32 -7.77 -15.17
C TRP A 303 -4.45 -7.70 -16.42
N TYR A 304 -3.36 -6.96 -16.33
CA TYR A 304 -2.30 -6.97 -17.31
C TYR A 304 -0.94 -6.73 -16.67
N ASN A 305 0.11 -7.01 -17.42
CA ASN A 305 1.48 -6.74 -17.03
C ASN A 305 1.93 -5.38 -17.55
N PHE A 306 2.83 -4.72 -16.83
CA PHE A 306 3.28 -3.36 -17.13
C PHE A 306 3.88 -3.22 -18.55
N CYS A 307 4.73 -4.16 -18.97
CA CYS A 307 5.41 -4.14 -20.27
C CYS A 307 4.87 -5.21 -21.22
N GLY A 308 3.56 -5.46 -21.22
CA GLY A 308 2.95 -6.48 -22.06
C GLY A 308 2.66 -7.77 -21.30
N TYR A 309 3.65 -8.63 -21.07
CA TYR A 309 3.54 -9.80 -20.19
C TYR A 309 4.83 -9.96 -19.38
N TRP A 310 4.98 -11.04 -18.61
CA TRP A 310 6.08 -11.24 -17.65
C TRP A 310 7.49 -11.03 -18.24
N MET A 311 7.67 -11.39 -19.52
CA MET A 311 8.93 -11.25 -20.27
C MET A 311 8.83 -10.21 -21.40
N GLY A 312 7.94 -9.21 -21.28
CA GLY A 312 7.75 -8.15 -22.26
C GLY A 312 6.84 -8.55 -23.42
N ILE A 313 7.15 -8.06 -24.62
CA ILE A 313 6.37 -8.21 -25.85
C ILE A 313 7.14 -9.11 -26.84
N SER A 314 6.45 -10.03 -27.48
CA SER A 314 7.02 -10.92 -28.50
C SER A 314 7.37 -10.15 -29.78
N PRO A 315 8.49 -10.47 -30.45
CA PRO A 315 8.72 -10.03 -31.83
C PRO A 315 7.62 -10.45 -32.81
N GLU A 316 6.91 -11.55 -32.53
CA GLU A 316 5.80 -12.08 -33.33
C GLU A 316 4.43 -11.50 -32.93
N ASN A 317 4.40 -10.27 -32.39
CA ASN A 317 3.14 -9.62 -32.00
C ASN A 317 2.31 -9.16 -33.23
N ASP A 318 1.00 -9.03 -33.04
CA ASP A 318 0.03 -8.60 -34.07
C ASP A 318 -0.33 -7.12 -34.00
N PHE A 319 0.48 -6.31 -33.32
CA PHE A 319 0.20 -4.89 -33.12
C PHE A 319 0.21 -4.11 -34.45
N PRO A 320 -0.52 -2.98 -34.52
CA PRO A 320 -0.43 -2.09 -35.67
C PRO A 320 0.99 -1.62 -35.93
N GLU A 321 1.35 -1.43 -37.20
CA GLU A 321 2.73 -1.07 -37.61
C GLU A 321 3.32 0.11 -36.86
N LYS A 322 2.52 1.17 -36.64
CA LYS A 322 2.94 2.34 -35.84
C LYS A 322 3.36 1.97 -34.42
N VAL A 323 2.64 1.02 -33.79
CA VAL A 323 2.95 0.55 -32.44
C VAL A 323 4.19 -0.34 -32.46
N LYS A 324 4.34 -1.23 -33.45
CA LYS A 324 5.57 -2.02 -33.62
C LYS A 324 6.81 -1.15 -33.75
N GLN A 325 6.72 -0.05 -34.48
CA GLN A 325 7.82 0.91 -34.65
C GLN A 325 8.17 1.67 -33.36
N SER A 326 7.29 1.67 -32.37
CA SER A 326 7.56 2.25 -31.03
C SER A 326 8.25 1.29 -30.06
N LEU A 327 8.45 0.02 -30.48
CA LEU A 327 9.04 -1.04 -29.68
C LEU A 327 10.49 -1.30 -30.10
N TYR A 328 11.32 -1.61 -29.13
CA TYR A 328 12.75 -1.85 -29.29
C TYR A 328 13.21 -3.11 -28.57
N PRO A 329 14.23 -3.80 -29.09
CA PRO A 329 14.73 -5.01 -28.43
C PRO A 329 15.57 -4.64 -27.20
N TYR A 330 15.13 -5.12 -26.06
CA TYR A 330 15.85 -5.06 -24.79
C TYR A 330 15.86 -6.45 -24.15
N ASN A 331 17.03 -6.96 -23.81
CA ASN A 331 17.17 -8.21 -23.07
C ASN A 331 16.36 -9.40 -23.66
N GLY A 332 16.30 -9.49 -24.97
CA GLY A 332 15.59 -10.57 -25.69
C GLY A 332 14.08 -10.39 -25.80
N SER A 333 13.54 -9.26 -25.35
CA SER A 333 12.13 -8.86 -25.48
C SER A 333 12.00 -7.60 -26.31
N LEU A 334 10.79 -7.28 -26.72
CA LEU A 334 10.43 -5.95 -27.19
C LEU A 334 9.80 -5.17 -26.04
N LEU A 335 10.23 -3.92 -25.87
CA LEU A 335 9.72 -2.99 -24.87
C LEU A 335 9.47 -1.62 -25.52
N PRO A 336 8.54 -0.78 -25.02
CA PRO A 336 8.42 0.60 -25.45
C PRO A 336 9.67 1.38 -25.01
N GLY A 337 10.19 2.30 -25.84
CA GLY A 337 11.39 3.02 -25.42
C GLY A 337 11.99 3.96 -26.45
N GLN A 338 13.23 4.42 -26.17
CA GLN A 338 14.09 5.34 -26.88
C GLN A 338 13.60 6.80 -26.96
N SER A 339 12.30 7.04 -26.97
CA SER A 339 11.74 8.39 -26.88
C SER A 339 10.43 8.39 -26.10
N ARG A 340 10.09 9.53 -25.53
CA ARG A 340 8.81 9.73 -24.86
C ARG A 340 7.64 9.49 -25.82
N GLU A 341 7.74 9.91 -27.07
CA GLU A 341 6.71 9.71 -28.08
C GLU A 341 6.42 8.24 -28.35
N ASN A 342 7.46 7.39 -28.41
CA ASN A 342 7.32 5.96 -28.59
C ASN A 342 6.65 5.30 -27.39
N ILE A 343 7.06 5.67 -26.19
CA ILE A 343 6.46 5.18 -24.94
C ILE A 343 4.98 5.57 -24.89
N ASP A 344 4.65 6.83 -25.18
CA ASP A 344 3.26 7.31 -25.22
C ASP A 344 2.44 6.60 -26.30
N THR A 345 3.02 6.31 -27.47
CA THR A 345 2.37 5.58 -28.55
C THR A 345 1.94 4.18 -28.09
N PHE A 346 2.83 3.46 -27.40
CA PHE A 346 2.54 2.14 -26.87
C PHE A 346 1.44 2.18 -25.81
N TYR A 347 1.60 3.00 -24.74
CA TYR A 347 0.63 3.02 -23.66
C TYR A 347 -0.71 3.61 -24.08
N HIS A 348 -0.73 4.55 -25.02
CA HIS A 348 -1.99 5.02 -25.62
C HIS A 348 -2.74 3.89 -26.31
N TYR A 349 -2.05 3.12 -27.16
CA TYR A 349 -2.63 1.96 -27.84
C TYR A 349 -3.10 0.89 -26.86
N TYR A 350 -2.28 0.57 -25.88
CA TYR A 350 -2.55 -0.40 -24.84
C TYR A 350 -3.86 -0.07 -24.10
N ILE A 351 -3.92 1.10 -23.47
CA ILE A 351 -5.06 1.51 -22.65
C ILE A 351 -6.32 1.67 -23.51
N ARG A 352 -6.19 2.28 -24.70
CA ARG A 352 -7.31 2.44 -25.63
C ARG A 352 -7.90 1.12 -26.09
N THR A 353 -7.06 0.12 -26.33
CA THR A 353 -7.51 -1.21 -26.79
C THR A 353 -8.32 -1.88 -25.70
N LEU A 354 -7.84 -1.91 -24.46
CA LEU A 354 -8.54 -2.55 -23.35
C LEU A 354 -9.84 -1.81 -22.99
N LYS A 355 -9.83 -0.48 -22.98
CA LYS A 355 -11.05 0.32 -22.85
C LYS A 355 -12.03 0.04 -23.99
N GLY A 356 -11.54 -0.11 -25.20
CA GLY A 356 -12.34 -0.44 -26.39
C GLY A 356 -13.06 -1.79 -26.31
N TYR A 357 -12.54 -2.74 -25.53
CA TYR A 357 -13.23 -3.99 -25.20
C TYR A 357 -14.36 -3.81 -24.19
N GLY A 358 -14.42 -2.67 -23.49
CA GLY A 358 -15.46 -2.36 -22.50
C GLY A 358 -15.01 -2.49 -21.04
N PHE A 359 -13.71 -2.63 -20.77
CA PHE A 359 -13.19 -2.62 -19.41
C PHE A 359 -13.10 -1.20 -18.86
N ASP A 360 -13.41 -1.06 -17.56
CA ASP A 360 -13.50 0.22 -16.88
C ASP A 360 -12.24 0.54 -16.07
N PHE A 361 -11.48 -0.48 -15.65
CA PHE A 361 -10.24 -0.33 -14.89
C PHE A 361 -9.27 -1.47 -15.19
N LEU A 362 -8.01 -1.25 -14.83
CA LEU A 362 -6.92 -2.21 -15.00
C LEU A 362 -6.20 -2.45 -13.67
N LYS A 363 -5.85 -3.71 -13.41
CA LYS A 363 -4.84 -4.09 -12.43
C LYS A 363 -3.55 -4.33 -13.20
N ILE A 364 -2.57 -3.46 -13.02
CA ILE A 364 -1.28 -3.54 -13.72
C ILE A 364 -0.21 -4.07 -12.77
N ASP A 365 0.28 -5.25 -13.11
CA ASP A 365 1.23 -6.01 -12.33
C ASP A 365 2.66 -5.91 -12.87
N ASN A 366 3.63 -6.48 -12.13
CA ASN A 366 5.03 -6.61 -12.52
C ASN A 366 5.79 -5.27 -12.68
N GLN A 367 5.30 -4.21 -12.07
CA GLN A 367 5.90 -2.88 -12.21
C GLN A 367 7.31 -2.81 -11.60
N SER A 368 7.62 -3.64 -10.63
CA SER A 368 8.97 -3.75 -10.03
C SER A 368 10.01 -4.30 -11.01
N PHE A 369 9.59 -5.05 -12.04
CA PHE A 369 10.48 -5.57 -13.08
C PHE A 369 10.83 -4.55 -14.17
N LEU A 370 10.31 -3.37 -14.09
CA LEU A 370 10.60 -2.29 -15.02
C LEU A 370 12.10 -2.04 -15.16
N LEU A 371 12.81 -1.92 -14.04
CA LEU A 371 14.26 -1.74 -14.05
C LEU A 371 15.01 -2.94 -14.66
N PRO A 372 14.78 -4.19 -14.23
CA PRO A 372 15.41 -5.36 -14.86
C PRO A 372 15.19 -5.48 -16.37
N LEU A 373 13.99 -5.17 -16.83
CA LEU A 373 13.66 -5.27 -18.25
C LEU A 373 14.44 -4.27 -19.11
N TYR A 374 14.75 -3.08 -18.56
CA TYR A 374 15.53 -2.06 -19.26
C TYR A 374 17.05 -2.15 -19.01
N MET A 375 17.54 -3.13 -18.25
CA MET A 375 18.96 -3.32 -18.00
C MET A 375 19.73 -3.47 -19.31
N GLY A 376 20.94 -2.87 -19.35
CA GLY A 376 21.74 -2.78 -20.56
C GLY A 376 21.42 -1.58 -21.45
N ASN A 377 20.32 -0.88 -21.17
CA ASN A 377 20.05 0.42 -21.78
C ASN A 377 20.94 1.51 -21.12
N LYS A 378 21.33 2.51 -21.91
CA LYS A 378 22.06 3.67 -21.39
C LYS A 378 21.26 4.43 -20.34
N GLU A 379 19.96 4.61 -20.57
CA GLU A 379 19.05 5.48 -19.81
C GLU A 379 18.01 4.70 -19.03
N VAL A 380 18.43 3.68 -18.26
CA VAL A 380 17.53 2.74 -17.55
C VAL A 380 16.49 3.47 -16.68
N ILE A 381 16.95 4.46 -15.90
CA ILE A 381 16.08 5.19 -14.97
C ILE A 381 15.09 6.08 -15.73
N GLN A 382 15.56 6.85 -16.70
CA GLN A 382 14.72 7.76 -17.47
C GLN A 382 13.65 7.00 -18.24
N GLN A 383 14.02 5.88 -18.90
CA GLN A 383 13.06 5.03 -19.64
C GLN A 383 12.02 4.43 -18.69
N SER A 384 12.46 3.94 -17.55
CA SER A 384 11.57 3.36 -16.55
C SER A 384 10.59 4.39 -15.98
N LYS A 385 11.05 5.58 -15.65
CA LYS A 385 10.19 6.69 -15.20
C LYS A 385 9.21 7.13 -16.28
N ALA A 386 9.66 7.24 -17.52
CA ALA A 386 8.82 7.63 -18.65
C ALA A 386 7.69 6.61 -18.90
N CYS A 387 7.97 5.30 -18.77
CA CYS A 387 6.96 4.26 -18.89
C CYS A 387 5.92 4.34 -17.75
N ASN A 388 6.37 4.53 -16.51
CA ASN A 388 5.46 4.68 -15.37
C ASN A 388 4.54 5.90 -15.55
N LEU A 389 5.11 7.04 -15.92
CA LEU A 389 4.35 8.26 -16.15
C LEU A 389 3.36 8.12 -17.32
N ALA A 390 3.78 7.49 -18.43
CA ALA A 390 2.91 7.26 -19.57
C ALA A 390 1.72 6.37 -19.23
N LEU A 391 1.92 5.30 -18.46
CA LEU A 391 0.82 4.46 -17.97
C LEU A 391 -0.18 5.29 -17.16
N GLU A 392 0.29 6.06 -16.19
CA GLU A 392 -0.56 6.89 -15.34
C GLU A 392 -1.32 7.97 -16.13
N GLU A 393 -0.65 8.68 -17.03
CA GLU A 393 -1.26 9.70 -17.86
C GLU A 393 -2.29 9.10 -18.82
N GLN A 394 -2.00 7.97 -19.45
CA GLN A 394 -2.94 7.35 -20.39
C GLN A 394 -4.18 6.78 -19.68
N THR A 395 -4.04 6.18 -18.51
CA THR A 395 -5.19 5.73 -17.72
C THR A 395 -6.03 6.91 -17.25
N HIS A 396 -5.39 7.97 -16.75
CA HIS A 396 -6.09 9.20 -16.33
C HIS A 396 -6.83 9.87 -17.49
N ASN A 397 -6.14 10.15 -18.59
CA ASN A 397 -6.70 10.86 -19.76
C ASN A 397 -7.85 10.08 -20.43
N GLN A 398 -7.79 8.76 -20.38
CA GLN A 398 -8.83 7.89 -20.94
C GLN A 398 -9.89 7.49 -19.91
N GLN A 399 -9.81 8.00 -18.67
CA GLN A 399 -10.74 7.69 -17.59
C GLN A 399 -10.87 6.19 -17.30
N VAL A 400 -9.74 5.51 -17.22
CA VAL A 400 -9.62 4.11 -16.84
C VAL A 400 -9.07 4.03 -15.43
N GLY A 401 -9.73 3.30 -14.52
CA GLY A 401 -9.23 3.09 -13.16
C GLY A 401 -7.92 2.31 -13.18
N LEU A 402 -7.03 2.57 -12.23
CA LEU A 402 -5.74 1.89 -12.14
C LEU A 402 -5.50 1.35 -10.73
N MET A 403 -5.28 0.02 -10.63
CA MET A 403 -4.77 -0.66 -9.45
C MET A 403 -3.31 -1.06 -9.73
N ASN A 404 -2.36 -0.45 -9.04
CA ASN A 404 -0.95 -0.80 -9.17
C ASN A 404 -0.63 -2.05 -8.35
N CYS A 405 0.02 -3.05 -8.97
CA CYS A 405 0.47 -4.27 -8.31
C CYS A 405 1.97 -4.50 -8.56
N MET A 406 2.66 -5.15 -7.62
CA MET A 406 4.12 -5.30 -7.61
C MET A 406 4.85 -3.99 -7.90
N ALA A 407 4.37 -2.88 -7.33
CA ALA A 407 4.78 -1.52 -7.66
C ALA A 407 5.50 -0.81 -6.49
N GLN A 408 6.07 -1.57 -5.55
CA GLN A 408 6.68 -1.02 -4.34
C GLN A 408 8.16 -0.66 -4.51
N ASN A 409 8.62 -0.44 -5.72
CA ASN A 409 9.94 0.14 -5.95
C ASN A 409 9.88 1.67 -5.94
N ILE A 410 11.01 2.28 -5.68
CA ILE A 410 11.14 3.73 -5.54
C ILE A 410 10.68 4.53 -6.77
N LEU A 411 10.82 3.97 -7.99
CA LEU A 411 10.41 4.63 -9.23
C LEU A 411 8.89 4.67 -9.39
N ASN A 412 8.18 3.70 -8.84
CA ASN A 412 6.72 3.66 -8.89
C ASN A 412 6.12 4.44 -7.73
N ILE A 413 6.44 4.07 -6.47
CA ILE A 413 5.77 4.65 -5.29
C ILE A 413 6.07 6.13 -5.08
N ASP A 414 7.24 6.62 -5.50
CA ASP A 414 7.63 8.02 -5.36
C ASP A 414 7.30 8.88 -6.59
N HIS A 415 6.63 8.30 -7.59
CA HIS A 415 6.26 9.02 -8.81
C HIS A 415 4.80 8.85 -9.21
N THR A 416 3.95 8.23 -8.35
CA THR A 416 2.50 8.14 -8.59
C THR A 416 1.87 9.53 -8.61
N GLN A 417 1.38 9.92 -9.76
CA GLN A 417 0.79 11.24 -9.99
C GLN A 417 -0.74 11.20 -9.97
N TYR A 418 -1.35 10.25 -10.66
CA TYR A 418 -2.80 10.14 -10.84
C TYR A 418 -3.39 8.92 -10.14
N SER A 419 -2.72 7.78 -10.18
CA SER A 419 -3.28 6.57 -9.57
C SER A 419 -3.30 6.67 -8.05
N SER A 420 -4.44 6.32 -7.48
CA SER A 420 -4.72 6.44 -6.04
C SER A 420 -4.70 5.12 -5.30
N VAL A 421 -4.46 4.00 -5.99
CA VAL A 421 -4.50 2.65 -5.40
C VAL A 421 -3.23 1.89 -5.73
N THR A 422 -2.57 1.36 -4.70
CA THR A 422 -1.37 0.52 -4.83
C THR A 422 -1.42 -0.64 -3.85
N ARG A 423 -1.12 -1.84 -4.33
CA ARG A 423 -0.95 -3.04 -3.52
C ARG A 423 0.22 -2.89 -2.55
N VAL A 424 -0.02 -3.15 -1.26
CA VAL A 424 0.97 -2.93 -0.19
C VAL A 424 1.43 -4.20 0.52
N SER A 425 0.82 -5.34 0.20
CA SER A 425 1.07 -6.63 0.86
C SER A 425 1.64 -7.67 -0.09
N ILE A 426 2.10 -8.80 0.49
CA ILE A 426 2.23 -10.06 -0.24
C ILE A 426 0.85 -10.54 -0.69
N ASP A 427 0.82 -11.51 -1.62
CA ASP A 427 -0.44 -12.12 -2.03
C ASP A 427 -1.12 -12.78 -0.85
N TYR A 428 -2.44 -12.62 -0.76
CA TYR A 428 -3.26 -13.43 0.11
C TYR A 428 -3.13 -14.92 -0.28
N LYS A 429 -3.09 -15.78 0.72
CA LYS A 429 -3.11 -17.24 0.53
C LYS A 429 -4.17 -17.84 1.45
N LYS A 430 -5.14 -18.53 0.84
CA LYS A 430 -6.23 -19.17 1.60
C LYS A 430 -5.70 -20.30 2.49
N TYR A 431 -6.26 -20.41 3.69
CA TYR A 431 -5.97 -21.45 4.68
C TYR A 431 -4.51 -21.50 5.16
N ASP A 432 -3.74 -20.43 4.98
CA ASP A 432 -2.34 -20.33 5.40
C ASP A 432 -2.19 -19.27 6.51
N GLU A 433 -2.12 -19.74 7.75
CA GLU A 433 -2.04 -18.88 8.93
C GLU A 433 -0.76 -18.01 8.95
N ASP A 434 0.39 -18.59 8.63
CA ASP A 434 1.67 -17.88 8.69
C ASP A 434 1.76 -16.82 7.57
N MET A 435 1.27 -17.15 6.38
CA MET A 435 1.15 -16.18 5.29
C MET A 435 0.15 -15.08 5.63
N ALA A 436 -0.98 -15.41 6.26
CA ALA A 436 -1.97 -14.43 6.69
C ALA A 436 -1.41 -13.45 7.74
N LYS A 437 -0.65 -13.93 8.73
CA LYS A 437 0.05 -13.09 9.72
C LYS A 437 1.05 -12.15 9.05
N SER A 438 1.86 -12.67 8.16
CA SER A 438 2.84 -11.88 7.39
C SER A 438 2.15 -10.85 6.48
N HIS A 439 1.05 -11.24 5.85
CA HIS A 439 0.23 -10.37 5.02
C HIS A 439 -0.34 -9.17 5.81
N LEU A 440 -0.93 -9.43 6.98
CA LEU A 440 -1.46 -8.38 7.86
C LEU A 440 -0.35 -7.44 8.35
N PHE A 441 0.78 -7.97 8.79
CA PHE A 441 1.91 -7.17 9.24
C PHE A 441 2.42 -6.24 8.13
N GLN A 442 2.65 -6.79 6.95
CA GLN A 442 3.13 -6.01 5.80
C GLN A 442 2.12 -4.98 5.31
N SER A 443 0.83 -5.36 5.25
CA SER A 443 -0.24 -4.45 4.84
C SER A 443 -0.20 -3.15 5.63
N TYR A 444 -0.12 -3.24 6.94
CA TYR A 444 -0.18 -2.06 7.80
C TYR A 444 1.14 -1.30 7.89
N THR A 445 2.28 -1.98 7.95
CA THR A 445 3.58 -1.30 8.02
C THR A 445 3.92 -0.60 6.69
N ASN A 446 3.57 -1.19 5.55
CA ASN A 446 3.73 -0.53 4.26
C ASN A 446 2.76 0.64 4.09
N THR A 447 1.54 0.52 4.65
CA THR A 447 0.57 1.63 4.69
C THR A 447 1.09 2.83 5.48
N LEU A 448 1.91 2.62 6.50
CA LEU A 448 2.54 3.71 7.25
C LEU A 448 3.34 4.66 6.34
N LEU A 449 4.01 4.12 5.32
CA LEU A 449 4.72 4.90 4.31
C LEU A 449 3.82 5.30 3.14
N GLN A 450 3.25 4.33 2.46
CA GLN A 450 2.55 4.54 1.20
C GLN A 450 1.18 5.20 1.37
N GLY A 451 0.55 5.03 2.52
CA GLY A 451 -0.74 5.67 2.86
C GLY A 451 -0.73 7.20 2.84
N GLN A 452 0.45 7.83 2.80
CA GLN A 452 0.60 9.27 2.58
C GLN A 452 0.15 9.68 1.16
N THR A 453 0.31 8.79 0.19
CA THR A 453 0.17 9.10 -1.24
C THR A 453 -0.85 8.25 -1.98
N VAL A 454 -1.20 7.07 -1.46
CA VAL A 454 -2.19 6.16 -2.06
C VAL A 454 -3.11 5.55 -1.01
N TRP A 455 -4.27 5.04 -1.45
CA TRP A 455 -5.08 4.11 -0.70
C TRP A 455 -4.49 2.71 -0.87
N PRO A 456 -4.20 2.01 0.25
CA PRO A 456 -3.55 0.71 0.17
C PRO A 456 -4.52 -0.36 -0.30
N ASP A 457 -4.13 -1.10 -1.32
CA ASP A 457 -4.78 -2.36 -1.67
C ASP A 457 -4.19 -3.47 -0.78
N HIS A 458 -5.03 -4.03 0.09
CA HIS A 458 -4.70 -5.16 0.96
C HIS A 458 -4.98 -6.51 0.31
N ASP A 459 -5.12 -6.56 -1.04
CA ASP A 459 -5.41 -7.75 -1.83
C ASP A 459 -6.82 -8.35 -1.61
N MET A 460 -7.13 -9.36 -2.42
CA MET A 460 -8.34 -10.17 -2.30
C MET A 460 -8.36 -11.00 -1.01
N PHE A 461 -9.50 -11.62 -0.74
CA PHE A 461 -9.61 -12.65 0.30
C PHE A 461 -10.75 -13.62 0.00
N HIS A 462 -10.73 -14.78 0.63
CA HIS A 462 -11.85 -15.70 0.67
C HIS A 462 -12.69 -15.45 1.92
N SER A 463 -13.97 -15.12 1.75
CA SER A 463 -14.88 -14.94 2.86
C SER A 463 -15.15 -16.24 3.63
N CYS A 464 -15.04 -17.37 2.93
CA CYS A 464 -15.21 -18.70 3.49
C CYS A 464 -13.95 -19.29 4.14
N ASP A 465 -12.83 -18.58 4.13
CA ASP A 465 -11.59 -19.04 4.74
C ASP A 465 -11.76 -19.19 6.26
N THR A 466 -11.73 -20.44 6.73
CA THR A 466 -11.92 -20.77 8.14
C THR A 466 -10.74 -20.41 9.04
N VAL A 467 -9.57 -20.14 8.46
CA VAL A 467 -8.35 -19.74 9.19
C VAL A 467 -8.32 -18.22 9.41
N CYS A 468 -8.61 -17.44 8.38
CA CYS A 468 -8.40 -16.00 8.47
C CYS A 468 -9.48 -15.13 7.77
N GLY A 469 -10.54 -15.70 7.18
CA GLY A 469 -11.52 -14.94 6.40
C GLY A 469 -12.12 -13.75 7.17
N SER A 470 -12.49 -13.97 8.42
CA SER A 470 -13.06 -12.95 9.29
C SER A 470 -12.03 -11.86 9.66
N LEU A 471 -10.76 -12.21 9.94
CA LEU A 471 -9.68 -11.27 10.19
C LEU A 471 -9.36 -10.44 8.94
N MET A 472 -9.33 -11.09 7.77
CA MET A 472 -9.11 -10.43 6.49
C MET A 472 -10.23 -9.44 6.18
N ALA A 473 -11.49 -9.81 6.37
CA ALA A 473 -12.62 -8.92 6.16
C ALA A 473 -12.49 -7.62 6.98
N ARG A 474 -12.18 -7.73 8.28
CA ARG A 474 -11.96 -6.57 9.15
C ARG A 474 -10.73 -5.76 8.74
N SER A 475 -9.64 -6.42 8.35
CA SER A 475 -8.45 -5.75 7.85
C SER A 475 -8.75 -4.94 6.58
N LYS A 476 -9.47 -5.53 5.62
CA LYS A 476 -9.86 -4.83 4.38
C LYS A 476 -10.77 -3.63 4.67
N ALA A 477 -11.70 -3.76 5.63
CA ALA A 477 -12.55 -2.64 6.05
C ALA A 477 -11.73 -1.43 6.50
N LEU A 478 -10.66 -1.65 7.28
CA LEU A 478 -9.82 -0.58 7.79
C LEU A 478 -8.79 -0.05 6.77
N SER A 479 -8.55 -0.75 5.66
CA SER A 479 -7.60 -0.29 4.64
C SER A 479 -8.03 1.02 3.97
N GLY A 480 -9.34 1.21 3.81
CA GLY A 480 -9.90 2.29 2.99
C GLY A 480 -9.62 2.12 1.49
N GLY A 481 -8.89 1.10 1.09
CA GLY A 481 -8.64 0.71 -0.29
C GLY A 481 -9.78 -0.11 -0.91
N PRO A 482 -9.60 -0.69 -2.10
CA PRO A 482 -10.53 -1.63 -2.70
C PRO A 482 -10.72 -2.87 -1.83
N VAL A 483 -11.92 -3.43 -1.82
CA VAL A 483 -12.23 -4.71 -1.17
C VAL A 483 -12.86 -5.64 -2.19
N TYR A 484 -12.26 -6.80 -2.38
CA TYR A 484 -12.71 -7.77 -3.36
C TYR A 484 -12.50 -9.20 -2.88
N LEU A 485 -13.54 -10.00 -3.10
CA LEU A 485 -13.57 -11.42 -2.80
C LEU A 485 -12.82 -12.21 -3.87
N SER A 486 -12.43 -13.44 -3.57
CA SER A 486 -11.94 -14.39 -4.56
C SER A 486 -12.45 -15.81 -4.29
N ASP A 487 -13.53 -15.93 -3.52
CA ASP A 487 -14.23 -17.20 -3.30
C ASP A 487 -14.92 -17.67 -4.58
N SER A 488 -15.20 -19.00 -4.68
CA SER A 488 -16.29 -19.44 -5.51
C SER A 488 -17.59 -18.77 -5.06
N PRO A 489 -18.44 -18.25 -5.96
CA PRO A 489 -19.69 -17.62 -5.58
C PRO A 489 -20.63 -18.51 -4.75
N ALA A 490 -20.47 -19.84 -4.86
CA ALA A 490 -21.22 -20.80 -4.06
C ALA A 490 -20.80 -20.84 -2.58
N ASP A 491 -19.58 -20.38 -2.27
CA ASP A 491 -18.96 -20.48 -0.94
C ASP A 491 -19.00 -19.16 -0.15
N PHE A 492 -19.65 -18.11 -0.68
CA PHE A 492 -19.70 -16.80 -0.03
C PHE A 492 -20.26 -16.87 1.40
N THR A 493 -19.48 -16.40 2.35
CA THR A 493 -19.83 -16.33 3.78
C THR A 493 -20.35 -14.93 4.11
N ARG A 494 -21.68 -14.79 4.19
CA ARG A 494 -22.37 -13.49 4.34
C ARG A 494 -21.95 -12.74 5.60
N GLU A 495 -21.65 -13.47 6.68
CA GLU A 495 -21.20 -12.93 7.98
C GLU A 495 -19.89 -12.16 7.88
N ASN A 496 -19.02 -12.49 6.90
CA ASN A 496 -17.78 -11.80 6.64
C ASN A 496 -17.92 -10.71 5.56
N ILE A 497 -19.01 -10.72 4.77
CA ILE A 497 -19.22 -9.82 3.63
C ILE A 497 -20.15 -8.65 3.99
N LEU A 498 -21.33 -8.92 4.55
CA LEU A 498 -22.34 -7.91 4.81
C LEU A 498 -21.88 -6.79 5.78
N PRO A 499 -21.00 -7.07 6.76
CA PRO A 499 -20.49 -6.01 7.62
C PRO A 499 -19.60 -4.98 6.90
N LEU A 500 -19.14 -5.25 5.68
CA LEU A 500 -18.28 -4.35 4.88
C LEU A 500 -19.07 -3.26 4.15
N ILE A 501 -20.35 -3.52 3.81
CA ILE A 501 -21.09 -2.80 2.77
C ILE A 501 -22.49 -2.35 3.23
N ASP A 502 -23.02 -1.37 2.51
CA ASP A 502 -24.45 -1.04 2.54
C ASP A 502 -25.28 -1.97 1.60
N GLU A 503 -26.55 -1.69 1.43
CA GLU A 503 -27.50 -2.47 0.62
C GLU A 503 -27.19 -2.40 -0.89
N GLU A 504 -26.42 -1.39 -1.31
CA GLU A 504 -26.01 -1.20 -2.72
C GLU A 504 -24.60 -1.75 -3.02
N GLY A 505 -23.95 -2.31 -2.01
CA GLY A 505 -22.58 -2.83 -2.12
C GLY A 505 -21.49 -1.79 -1.93
N LYS A 506 -21.83 -0.60 -1.48
CA LYS A 506 -20.87 0.46 -1.20
C LYS A 506 -20.16 0.19 0.13
N LEU A 507 -18.84 0.30 0.10
CA LEU A 507 -17.98 0.03 1.25
C LEU A 507 -18.06 1.17 2.28
N PHE A 508 -18.15 0.80 3.55
CA PHE A 508 -17.83 1.72 4.63
C PHE A 508 -16.32 1.85 4.72
N ARG A 509 -15.82 3.09 4.71
CA ARG A 509 -14.39 3.38 4.64
C ARG A 509 -13.96 4.31 5.78
N PRO A 510 -12.73 4.16 6.30
CA PRO A 510 -12.16 5.12 7.23
C PRO A 510 -11.82 6.44 6.51
N GLU A 511 -11.63 7.53 7.25
CA GLU A 511 -11.18 8.83 6.70
C GLU A 511 -9.74 8.77 6.16
N ALA A 512 -8.92 7.91 6.76
CA ALA A 512 -7.57 7.61 6.32
C ALA A 512 -7.28 6.12 6.58
N PRO A 513 -6.40 5.48 5.78
CA PRO A 513 -6.09 4.06 5.93
C PRO A 513 -5.48 3.76 7.29
N ALA A 514 -5.78 2.58 7.83
CA ALA A 514 -5.25 2.16 9.12
C ALA A 514 -3.73 1.99 9.11
N ILE A 515 -3.10 2.42 10.17
CA ILE A 515 -1.66 2.31 10.42
C ILE A 515 -1.39 1.76 11.82
N PRO A 516 -0.20 1.21 12.09
CA PRO A 516 0.16 0.72 13.42
C PRO A 516 0.14 1.82 14.47
N THR A 517 -0.26 1.49 15.72
CA THR A 517 -0.10 2.37 16.88
C THR A 517 1.39 2.60 17.20
N PRO A 518 1.76 3.62 17.98
CA PRO A 518 3.18 3.92 18.25
C PRO A 518 4.01 2.72 18.72
N GLU A 519 3.45 1.91 19.64
CA GLU A 519 4.17 0.72 20.12
C GLU A 519 4.26 -0.37 19.05
N SER A 520 3.25 -0.49 18.20
CA SER A 520 3.21 -1.50 17.14
C SER A 520 4.15 -1.17 15.98
N ILE A 521 4.46 0.11 15.74
CA ILE A 521 5.44 0.51 14.73
C ILE A 521 6.80 -0.18 14.99
N ILE A 522 7.28 -0.16 16.23
CA ILE A 522 8.60 -0.63 16.64
C ILE A 522 8.58 -2.02 17.30
N THR A 523 7.54 -2.81 17.05
CA THR A 523 7.40 -4.18 17.56
C THR A 523 7.34 -5.15 16.39
N ASN A 524 8.16 -6.23 16.45
CA ASN A 524 7.97 -7.35 15.54
C ASN A 524 6.80 -8.21 16.05
N PRO A 525 5.62 -8.15 15.47
CA PRO A 525 4.46 -8.86 15.99
C PRO A 525 4.51 -10.36 15.74
N LEU A 526 5.35 -10.82 14.81
CA LEU A 526 5.49 -12.24 14.48
C LEU A 526 6.28 -13.00 15.55
N GLN A 527 7.12 -12.30 16.34
CA GLN A 527 8.03 -12.94 17.30
C GLN A 527 8.06 -12.27 18.68
N GLY A 528 7.48 -11.09 18.82
CA GLY A 528 7.68 -10.23 19.99
C GLY A 528 6.83 -10.57 21.22
N GLY A 529 5.87 -11.48 21.16
CA GLY A 529 4.96 -11.80 22.28
C GLY A 529 4.01 -10.67 22.67
N LYS A 530 3.84 -9.65 21.82
CA LYS A 530 2.94 -8.50 22.01
C LYS A 530 1.81 -8.52 20.98
N ALA A 531 0.68 -7.98 21.35
CA ALA A 531 -0.41 -7.74 20.41
C ALA A 531 0.02 -6.68 19.39
N TYR A 532 -0.36 -6.89 18.13
CA TYR A 532 -0.19 -5.89 17.07
C TYR A 532 -1.46 -5.06 16.98
N ARG A 533 -1.33 -3.75 17.17
CA ARG A 533 -2.46 -2.83 17.22
C ARG A 533 -2.39 -1.84 16.07
N VAL A 534 -3.52 -1.68 15.38
CA VAL A 534 -3.67 -0.74 14.26
C VAL A 534 -4.91 0.10 14.45
N PHE A 535 -4.89 1.33 13.94
CA PHE A 535 -5.99 2.27 14.11
C PHE A 535 -6.27 3.07 12.85
N ALA A 536 -7.53 3.49 12.70
CA ALA A 536 -7.96 4.40 11.64
C ALA A 536 -8.98 5.41 12.18
N PRO A 537 -8.93 6.69 11.76
CA PRO A 537 -10.00 7.64 12.03
C PRO A 537 -11.24 7.20 11.24
N THR A 538 -12.37 7.09 11.92
CA THR A 538 -13.59 6.51 11.36
C THR A 538 -14.81 7.35 11.72
N GLY A 539 -15.66 7.62 10.74
CA GLY A 539 -16.81 8.50 10.90
C GLY A 539 -16.41 9.91 11.36
N ASP A 540 -17.37 10.71 11.77
CA ASP A 540 -17.12 12.13 12.06
C ASP A 540 -16.11 12.35 13.19
N GLU A 541 -16.08 11.48 14.21
CA GLU A 541 -15.33 11.75 15.44
C GLU A 541 -14.62 10.54 16.06
N ALA A 542 -14.88 9.30 15.61
CA ALA A 542 -14.38 8.09 16.27
C ALA A 542 -13.03 7.62 15.73
N ILE A 543 -12.44 6.67 16.44
CA ILE A 543 -11.35 5.80 15.97
C ILE A 543 -11.84 4.36 15.98
N SER A 544 -11.50 3.61 14.94
CA SER A 544 -11.55 2.15 14.94
C SER A 544 -10.15 1.61 15.22
N LEU A 545 -10.04 0.71 16.18
CA LEU A 545 -8.80 0.07 16.64
C LEU A 545 -8.95 -1.44 16.54
N ILE A 546 -8.03 -2.12 15.88
CA ILE A 546 -7.95 -3.59 15.90
C ILE A 546 -6.68 -4.00 16.65
N CYS A 547 -6.83 -5.01 17.50
CA CYS A 547 -5.74 -5.70 18.18
C CYS A 547 -5.64 -7.13 17.61
N TYR A 548 -4.47 -7.53 17.14
CA TYR A 548 -4.19 -8.85 16.57
C TYR A 548 -3.18 -9.62 17.42
N ASN A 549 -3.33 -10.93 17.48
CA ASN A 549 -2.22 -11.82 17.82
C ASN A 549 -1.62 -12.41 16.54
N LEU A 550 -0.51 -11.82 16.06
CA LEU A 550 0.21 -12.26 14.86
C LEU A 550 1.44 -13.13 15.17
N ASN A 551 1.63 -13.56 16.43
CA ASN A 551 2.80 -14.36 16.78
C ASN A 551 2.80 -15.72 16.08
N THR A 552 3.97 -16.11 15.56
CA THR A 552 4.19 -17.42 14.93
C THR A 552 4.76 -18.44 15.91
N SER A 553 5.24 -18.00 17.09
CA SER A 553 5.81 -18.86 18.10
C SER A 553 4.70 -19.44 19.02
N PRO A 554 4.66 -20.76 19.25
CA PRO A 554 3.76 -21.38 20.22
C PRO A 554 3.88 -20.85 21.66
N ARG A 555 5.05 -20.27 21.99
CA ARG A 555 5.31 -19.63 23.29
C ARG A 555 4.36 -18.45 23.55
N TYR A 556 3.92 -17.77 22.50
CA TYR A 556 3.07 -16.57 22.58
C TYR A 556 1.66 -16.84 22.06
N ARG A 557 1.13 -18.02 22.38
CA ARG A 557 -0.26 -18.36 22.04
C ARG A 557 -1.25 -17.35 22.59
N LYS A 558 -0.94 -16.77 23.77
CA LYS A 558 -1.72 -15.70 24.40
C LYS A 558 -0.91 -14.43 24.47
N VAL A 559 -1.51 -13.33 24.06
CA VAL A 559 -0.91 -11.99 24.17
C VAL A 559 -1.92 -11.02 24.79
N GLN A 560 -1.41 -9.99 25.46
CA GLN A 560 -2.22 -8.93 26.03
C GLN A 560 -2.16 -7.69 25.15
N ALA A 561 -3.30 -7.05 24.97
CA ALA A 561 -3.40 -5.72 24.37
C ALA A 561 -3.98 -4.75 25.42
N THR A 562 -3.42 -3.56 25.49
CA THR A 562 -3.91 -2.48 26.33
C THR A 562 -4.59 -1.44 25.43
N ILE A 563 -5.83 -1.09 25.74
CA ILE A 563 -6.56 -0.01 25.09
C ILE A 563 -6.62 1.15 26.08
N SER A 564 -6.15 2.31 25.65
CA SER A 564 -6.07 3.49 26.50
C SER A 564 -6.70 4.70 25.84
N ARG A 565 -6.91 5.73 26.64
CA ARG A 565 -7.40 7.00 26.15
C ARG A 565 -6.43 7.68 25.17
N SER A 566 -5.12 7.39 25.29
CA SER A 566 -4.11 7.90 24.36
C SER A 566 -4.31 7.36 22.94
N ASP A 567 -4.93 6.19 22.78
CA ASP A 567 -5.26 5.64 21.45
C ASP A 567 -6.26 6.53 20.72
N TYR A 568 -7.21 7.15 21.43
CA TYR A 568 -8.13 8.09 20.80
C TYR A 568 -7.43 9.38 20.32
N LEU A 569 -6.40 9.84 21.04
CA LEU A 569 -5.64 11.03 20.64
C LEU A 569 -4.86 10.84 19.33
N LEU A 570 -4.63 9.60 18.90
CA LEU A 570 -4.00 9.29 17.61
C LEU A 570 -4.83 9.79 16.41
N ARG A 571 -6.13 10.06 16.59
CA ARG A 571 -6.96 10.70 15.57
C ARG A 571 -6.39 12.05 15.13
N GLU A 572 -5.87 12.84 16.06
CA GLU A 572 -5.24 14.13 15.76
C GLU A 572 -4.07 13.97 14.78
N THR A 573 -3.25 12.93 14.99
CA THR A 573 -2.11 12.62 14.11
C THR A 573 -2.54 12.37 12.65
N MET A 574 -3.69 11.72 12.46
CA MET A 574 -4.17 11.34 11.12
C MET A 574 -5.00 12.41 10.44
N THR A 575 -5.72 13.22 11.20
CA THR A 575 -6.67 14.20 10.67
C THR A 575 -6.17 15.65 10.77
N GLY A 576 -5.13 15.90 11.55
CA GLY A 576 -4.64 17.25 11.85
C GLY A 576 -5.61 18.10 12.71
N LYS A 577 -6.72 17.51 13.19
CA LYS A 577 -7.73 18.22 14.01
C LYS A 577 -7.40 18.07 15.49
N PRO A 578 -7.14 19.16 16.23
CA PRO A 578 -6.82 19.09 17.65
C PRO A 578 -7.92 18.44 18.49
N ILE A 579 -7.52 17.60 19.44
CA ILE A 579 -8.43 16.91 20.36
C ILE A 579 -8.16 17.37 21.79
N PRO A 580 -9.20 17.81 22.55
CA PRO A 580 -9.03 18.17 23.95
C PRO A 580 -8.51 17.00 24.80
N GLN A 581 -7.45 17.24 25.57
CA GLN A 581 -6.80 16.21 26.39
C GLN A 581 -7.73 15.60 27.46
N ASN A 582 -8.79 16.28 27.85
CA ASN A 582 -9.77 15.81 28.82
C ASN A 582 -11.05 15.23 28.19
N LYS A 583 -11.04 14.93 26.89
CA LYS A 583 -12.18 14.35 26.18
C LYS A 583 -12.55 13.00 26.79
N ARG A 584 -13.79 12.81 27.18
CA ARG A 584 -14.32 11.53 27.65
C ARG A 584 -14.60 10.62 26.48
N ILE A 585 -14.27 9.35 26.61
CA ILE A 585 -14.33 8.35 25.53
C ILE A 585 -15.13 7.16 26.00
N ILE A 586 -16.02 6.68 25.15
CA ILE A 586 -16.67 5.39 25.26
C ILE A 586 -15.90 4.38 24.40
N LEU A 587 -15.48 3.31 25.02
CA LEU A 587 -14.94 2.13 24.36
C LEU A 587 -16.10 1.21 24.00
N TYR A 588 -16.31 0.97 22.72
CA TYR A 588 -17.26 -0.03 22.22
C TYR A 588 -16.49 -1.24 21.71
N ASP A 589 -16.74 -2.39 22.32
CA ASP A 589 -16.25 -3.69 21.86
C ASP A 589 -17.20 -4.22 20.78
N TRP A 590 -16.74 -4.24 19.53
CA TRP A 590 -17.55 -4.66 18.41
C TRP A 590 -17.89 -6.17 18.49
N ASN A 591 -16.96 -7.00 18.99
CA ASN A 591 -17.15 -8.45 19.07
C ASN A 591 -18.20 -8.83 20.12
N GLU A 592 -18.16 -8.16 21.28
CA GLU A 592 -19.11 -8.42 22.40
C GLU A 592 -20.35 -7.52 22.36
N GLN A 593 -20.35 -6.50 21.47
CA GLN A 593 -21.43 -5.51 21.35
C GLN A 593 -21.73 -4.75 22.65
N THR A 594 -20.69 -4.51 23.44
CA THR A 594 -20.77 -3.83 24.74
C THR A 594 -20.05 -2.49 24.70
N ALA A 595 -20.46 -1.58 25.58
CA ALA A 595 -19.83 -0.27 25.72
C ALA A 595 -19.52 0.03 27.17
N SER A 596 -18.37 0.64 27.41
CA SER A 596 -17.93 1.14 28.72
C SER A 596 -17.23 2.49 28.61
N GLU A 597 -17.20 3.25 29.69
CA GLU A 597 -16.41 4.47 29.76
C GLU A 597 -14.92 4.11 29.89
N LEU A 598 -14.06 4.71 29.06
CA LEU A 598 -12.62 4.47 29.06
C LEU A 598 -11.92 5.43 30.05
N ASP A 599 -12.19 5.26 31.34
CA ASP A 599 -11.60 6.06 32.41
C ASP A 599 -10.22 5.55 32.83
N THR A 600 -9.98 4.24 32.69
CA THR A 600 -8.73 3.54 32.93
C THR A 600 -8.39 2.63 31.76
N ASP A 601 -7.11 2.30 31.63
CA ASP A 601 -6.66 1.38 30.61
C ASP A 601 -7.39 0.03 30.70
N GLN A 602 -7.90 -0.43 29.57
CA GLN A 602 -8.56 -1.71 29.44
C GLN A 602 -7.59 -2.77 28.88
N GLN A 603 -7.60 -3.94 29.49
CA GLN A 603 -6.79 -5.07 29.03
C GLN A 603 -7.67 -6.07 28.30
N THR A 604 -7.18 -6.59 27.17
CA THR A 604 -7.80 -7.69 26.44
C THR A 604 -6.78 -8.78 26.15
N GLU A 605 -7.17 -10.03 26.34
CA GLU A 605 -6.35 -11.20 25.99
C GLU A 605 -6.77 -11.70 24.62
N LEU A 606 -5.79 -12.00 23.79
CA LEU A 606 -5.94 -12.61 22.47
C LEU A 606 -5.26 -13.98 22.50
N GLU A 607 -6.03 -15.04 22.27
CA GLU A 607 -5.51 -16.42 22.24
C GLU A 607 -5.54 -16.97 20.81
N GLY A 608 -4.41 -17.51 20.34
CA GLY A 608 -4.26 -18.03 19.00
C GLY A 608 -4.26 -16.91 17.94
N PHE A 609 -4.46 -17.26 16.69
CA PHE A 609 -4.59 -16.30 15.59
C PHE A 609 -5.98 -15.67 15.60
N THR A 610 -6.11 -14.59 16.36
CA THR A 610 -7.38 -13.87 16.58
C THR A 610 -7.19 -12.37 16.58
N ASP A 611 -8.32 -11.66 16.51
CA ASP A 611 -8.36 -10.20 16.61
C ASP A 611 -9.55 -9.72 17.45
N ARG A 612 -9.48 -8.47 17.88
CA ARG A 612 -10.58 -7.74 18.54
C ARG A 612 -10.69 -6.35 17.92
N LEU A 613 -11.91 -5.99 17.53
CA LEU A 613 -12.21 -4.68 16.95
C LEU A 613 -12.91 -3.80 18.01
N TYR A 614 -12.41 -2.61 18.17
CA TYR A 614 -12.94 -1.60 19.08
C TYR A 614 -13.23 -0.29 18.35
N HIS A 615 -14.24 0.44 18.84
CA HIS A 615 -14.47 1.83 18.47
C HIS A 615 -14.34 2.71 19.70
N LEU A 616 -13.50 3.75 19.59
CA LEU A 616 -13.31 4.77 20.61
C LEU A 616 -14.11 6.00 20.20
N CYS A 617 -15.25 6.21 20.89
CA CYS A 617 -16.23 7.22 20.52
C CYS A 617 -16.26 8.35 21.56
N PRO A 618 -16.07 9.63 21.16
CA PRO A 618 -16.04 10.73 22.12
C PRO A 618 -17.43 11.05 22.64
N VAL A 619 -17.51 11.44 23.91
CA VAL A 619 -18.75 11.93 24.52
C VAL A 619 -18.92 13.42 24.23
N ASN A 620 -19.98 13.78 23.53
CA ASN A 620 -20.40 15.16 23.24
C ASN A 620 -21.80 15.42 23.80
N ASN A 621 -21.96 16.41 24.68
CA ASN A 621 -23.25 16.76 25.30
C ASN A 621 -23.97 15.57 25.97
N GLY A 622 -23.21 14.56 26.42
CA GLY A 622 -23.72 13.33 27.03
C GLY A 622 -24.19 12.30 26.02
N TRP A 623 -23.68 12.33 24.78
CA TRP A 623 -23.88 11.36 23.72
C TRP A 623 -22.54 10.85 23.22
N ALA A 624 -22.42 9.55 22.97
CA ALA A 624 -21.36 9.02 22.12
C ALA A 624 -22.00 8.16 21.01
N VAL A 625 -21.68 8.48 19.76
CA VAL A 625 -22.26 7.84 18.57
C VAL A 625 -21.38 6.68 18.15
N ILE A 626 -21.91 5.46 18.17
CA ILE A 626 -21.21 4.24 17.78
C ILE A 626 -21.53 3.92 16.31
N GLY A 627 -22.80 4.07 15.89
CA GLY A 627 -23.27 3.72 14.54
C GLY A 627 -23.96 2.36 14.47
N VAL A 628 -24.07 1.80 13.27
CA VAL A 628 -24.78 0.54 13.01
C VAL A 628 -23.92 -0.65 13.46
N GLN A 629 -24.38 -1.38 14.46
CA GLN A 629 -23.61 -2.44 15.15
C GLN A 629 -23.22 -3.61 14.25
N GLU A 630 -23.99 -3.88 13.21
CA GLU A 630 -23.76 -4.99 12.28
C GLU A 630 -22.61 -4.72 11.29
N LYS A 631 -22.07 -3.50 11.27
CA LYS A 631 -21.01 -3.11 10.34
C LYS A 631 -19.65 -3.03 11.03
N PHE A 632 -18.58 -3.51 10.35
CA PHE A 632 -17.22 -3.46 10.93
C PHE A 632 -16.77 -2.03 11.25
N LEU A 633 -17.09 -1.07 10.40
CA LEU A 633 -16.83 0.34 10.66
C LEU A 633 -18.11 1.05 11.11
N SER A 634 -18.69 0.60 12.22
CA SER A 634 -19.93 1.16 12.76
C SER A 634 -19.96 2.70 12.74
N PRO A 635 -18.90 3.45 13.16
CA PRO A 635 -18.94 4.91 13.14
C PRO A 635 -19.03 5.53 11.73
N ALA A 636 -18.62 4.81 10.69
CA ALA A 636 -18.70 5.30 9.30
C ALA A 636 -20.11 5.17 8.69
N THR A 637 -21.04 4.52 9.40
CA THR A 637 -22.42 4.30 8.94
C THR A 637 -23.38 5.43 9.24
N VAL A 638 -22.92 6.45 9.96
CA VAL A 638 -23.74 7.58 10.42
C VAL A 638 -23.00 8.90 10.27
N ARG A 639 -23.77 9.98 10.07
CA ARG A 639 -23.27 11.37 10.11
C ARG A 639 -24.00 12.12 11.20
N ILE A 640 -23.29 12.90 11.99
CA ILE A 640 -23.88 13.71 13.06
C ILE A 640 -24.39 15.03 12.43
N ILE A 641 -25.72 15.16 12.28
CA ILE A 641 -26.34 16.39 11.77
C ILE A 641 -26.36 17.45 12.90
N SER A 642 -26.80 17.07 14.09
CA SER A 642 -26.81 17.95 15.25
C SER A 642 -26.74 17.16 16.56
N CYS A 643 -26.10 17.77 17.57
CA CYS A 643 -25.93 17.17 18.88
C CYS A 643 -26.04 18.26 19.96
N ASN A 644 -27.07 18.19 20.79
CA ASN A 644 -27.21 19.03 21.97
C ASN A 644 -27.55 18.20 23.22
N ARG A 645 -27.70 18.85 24.36
CA ARG A 645 -27.93 18.14 25.64
C ARG A 645 -29.23 17.33 25.72
N LYS A 646 -30.24 17.61 24.86
CA LYS A 646 -31.55 16.97 24.90
C LYS A 646 -31.78 16.04 23.71
N GLN A 647 -31.12 16.30 22.59
CA GLN A 647 -31.44 15.69 21.32
C GLN A 647 -30.17 15.43 20.49
N LEU A 648 -30.13 14.30 19.83
CA LEU A 648 -29.15 13.91 18.82
C LEU A 648 -29.88 13.62 17.51
N THR A 649 -29.44 14.22 16.41
CA THR A 649 -29.93 13.94 15.06
C THR A 649 -28.82 13.35 14.22
N LEU A 650 -29.09 12.20 13.65
CA LEU A 650 -28.15 11.44 12.80
C LEU A 650 -28.74 11.24 11.40
N ASP A 651 -27.91 11.27 10.39
CA ASP A 651 -28.18 10.69 9.08
C ASP A 651 -27.58 9.28 9.04
N VAL A 652 -28.41 8.26 8.93
CA VAL A 652 -28.03 6.84 8.94
C VAL A 652 -27.97 6.34 7.51
N LEU A 653 -26.83 5.75 7.12
CA LEU A 653 -26.49 5.44 5.74
C LEU A 653 -26.90 4.04 5.28
N CYS A 654 -27.30 3.15 6.21
CA CYS A 654 -27.68 1.76 5.89
C CYS A 654 -28.73 1.22 6.89
N LEU A 655 -29.30 0.09 6.56
CA LEU A 655 -30.19 -0.67 7.46
C LEU A 655 -29.41 -1.24 8.64
N GLY A 656 -30.09 -1.48 9.78
CA GLY A 656 -29.52 -2.16 10.94
C GLY A 656 -29.89 -1.51 12.25
N THR A 657 -29.09 -1.75 13.29
CA THR A 657 -29.33 -1.26 14.65
C THR A 657 -28.27 -0.23 15.00
N VAL A 658 -28.67 1.04 15.04
CA VAL A 658 -27.80 2.13 15.50
C VAL A 658 -27.61 2.03 17.00
N ARG A 659 -26.34 2.04 17.43
CA ARG A 659 -25.93 2.07 18.84
C ARG A 659 -25.48 3.48 19.22
N VAL A 660 -26.02 3.96 20.34
CA VAL A 660 -25.68 5.29 20.90
C VAL A 660 -25.57 5.19 22.41
N TRP A 661 -24.46 5.66 22.95
CA TRP A 661 -24.34 5.87 24.39
C TRP A 661 -25.02 7.17 24.79
N VAL A 662 -25.85 7.08 25.86
CA VAL A 662 -26.68 8.21 26.33
C VAL A 662 -26.48 8.42 27.82
N GLU A 663 -26.27 9.68 28.20
CA GLU A 663 -26.19 10.12 29.58
C GLU A 663 -27.34 11.09 29.87
N SER A 664 -28.21 10.73 30.81
CA SER A 664 -29.33 11.55 31.26
C SER A 664 -29.34 11.60 32.79
N GLY A 665 -28.92 12.72 33.36
CA GLY A 665 -28.66 12.83 34.80
C GLY A 665 -27.58 11.82 35.25
N ASN A 666 -27.92 10.99 36.23
CA ASN A 666 -27.04 9.92 36.71
C ASN A 666 -27.16 8.61 35.95
N LYS A 667 -28.08 8.52 34.99
CA LYS A 667 -28.28 7.32 34.19
C LYS A 667 -27.36 7.34 32.97
N LYS A 668 -26.61 6.24 32.77
CA LYS A 668 -25.78 5.98 31.61
C LYS A 668 -26.25 4.69 30.97
N GLU A 669 -26.52 4.69 29.69
CA GLU A 669 -27.03 3.50 28.99
C GLU A 669 -26.59 3.45 27.53
N LEU A 670 -26.41 2.25 27.00
CA LEU A 670 -26.22 1.99 25.58
C LEU A 670 -27.58 1.69 24.96
N ARG A 671 -28.10 2.62 24.13
CA ARG A 671 -29.39 2.45 23.42
C ARG A 671 -29.19 1.79 22.07
N SER A 672 -30.21 1.01 21.71
CA SER A 672 -30.35 0.35 20.39
C SER A 672 -31.54 0.96 19.67
N ILE A 673 -31.32 1.48 18.47
CA ILE A 673 -32.34 2.13 17.64
C ILE A 673 -32.43 1.36 16.30
N PRO A 674 -33.48 0.56 16.08
CA PRO A 674 -33.68 -0.11 14.80
C PRO A 674 -33.92 0.89 13.68
N VAL A 675 -33.23 0.73 12.56
CA VAL A 675 -33.37 1.53 11.34
C VAL A 675 -33.74 0.59 10.18
N THR A 676 -34.96 0.71 9.71
CA THR A 676 -35.52 -0.08 8.60
C THR A 676 -35.48 0.64 7.25
N THR A 677 -35.10 1.90 7.26
CA THR A 677 -34.90 2.73 6.06
C THR A 677 -33.78 3.72 6.35
N PRO A 678 -32.75 3.80 5.50
CA PRO A 678 -31.71 4.81 5.64
C PRO A 678 -32.28 6.23 5.64
N GLY A 679 -31.65 7.15 6.36
CA GLY A 679 -32.08 8.54 6.43
C GLY A 679 -31.93 9.16 7.82
N THR A 680 -32.55 10.32 7.99
CA THR A 680 -32.43 11.11 9.22
C THR A 680 -33.28 10.54 10.36
N ILE A 681 -32.65 10.27 11.48
CA ILE A 681 -33.32 9.92 12.76
C ILE A 681 -33.02 10.95 13.83
N THR A 682 -33.98 11.13 14.76
CA THR A 682 -33.82 12.01 15.89
C THR A 682 -34.05 11.25 17.21
N ILE A 683 -33.09 11.32 18.11
CA ILE A 683 -33.08 10.60 19.38
C ILE A 683 -33.14 11.63 20.53
N ASN A 684 -34.09 11.46 21.42
CA ASN A 684 -34.26 12.29 22.61
C ASN A 684 -33.74 11.55 23.86
N LYS A 685 -33.20 12.32 24.86
CA LYS A 685 -32.78 11.76 26.16
C LYS A 685 -33.93 11.25 26.99
#